data_5163a29517af8f1f65bf14725ce9dda9
#
_entry.id   5163a29517af8f1f65bf14725ce9dda9
#
_cell.length_a   1.000
_cell.length_b   1.000
_cell.length_c   1.000
_cell.angle_alpha   90.00
_cell.angle_beta   90.00
_cell.angle_gamma   90.00
#
_symmetry.space_group_name_H-M   'P 1'
#
loop_
_entity.id
_entity.type
_entity.pdbx_description
1 polymer ?
#
loop_
_entity_poly.entity_id
_entity_poly.type
_entity_poly.pdbx_seq_one_letter_code
_entity_poly.pdbx_strand_id
1 'polypeptide(L)'
;MPLLTLYFQLHQPFRLHPDREEFLWDQLNKDVFLKVSEKCYLPATRLFIELIKQYPDFKITLSMSGTFLEQAELYRPEVIKALRDLREAGEARHQVEFLEETYYHSLASLFADPEKREFREQVVMHREIMKRLFGVLPASFRNTELMYNNEIASVVADMGYKAMLCEKRDDMFLSGHRPISPNAVFRAKGTQLIVIPRNRELSDDVAYRFPHHPITADEYARNIALIDGEAVLLGYDFEHIGEHIWEDKGIFEFWRRLPEALAKHPNVIPANPTEVAERFRNAECPVADIHGLSTSSWADAGRDTFGWLGTMTQYDIFKDIEGMEKEVKKAGGAILRKWRHLTTSDHIYFLHERVGEDYAVHSYFNPYGGSITQATHVLTRKIDMLQVALRQFPTLKKKEKTAVLIVTPETGRLPEDMGVLAKYISGKSGGQGEVISALCEGLIDRGIEVHLATLNLKKRFQREAQLSESQWREIRYKIDPDKIHLVSSAVFANLLSAYAGNTLLTAAEFQRELTNQIIKEVSAKSEGKLIVHSHDWMAGGVVTAHAKYAGIPILHTVHNVFTGHIPLEMLMGVELDHFTEHLYFSEEYGKICVDCQATAIKSATLINFVGHRFLQEVVEDYFMDRPIVPHSVRKEVKEKYYAGAALSIMNAPSLAMYPERCGYCVRNYGPDDDIFEAKRINRVEFQKRTGLIVNPDAILFYWPSRLDPSQKGVEILEDIAFKFCIEHGDVQIAIVGSGVGNDRTHEEILGRIAWASGGKIVYYPFSEELSMLGYAAASDVFGCSLYEPCGQIDQIGNLFGATATNRDTGGYHDKIRELRLATDGFPQDVGNGFLFRDYDSGGLWYGMEKSVQFHRRPAEVREPQIRRIMKEAREKYSLDSMVNSYIAVYERLNGGKPLA
;
A
#
# COMPACT_ATOMS: atom_id res chain seq x y z
N MET A 1 45.74 -25.58 -22.58
CA MET A 1 44.41 -26.17 -22.25
C MET A 1 43.57 -25.02 -21.71
N PRO A 2 42.55 -24.60 -22.48
CA PRO A 2 41.70 -23.49 -22.04
C PRO A 2 40.84 -23.84 -20.83
N LEU A 3 40.69 -22.90 -19.90
CA LEU A 3 39.70 -22.96 -18.84
C LEU A 3 38.33 -22.55 -19.41
N LEU A 4 37.34 -23.41 -19.32
CA LEU A 4 35.98 -23.16 -19.84
C LEU A 4 35.07 -22.65 -18.74
N THR A 5 34.53 -21.45 -18.91
CA THR A 5 33.48 -20.88 -18.04
C THR A 5 32.15 -20.80 -18.80
N LEU A 6 31.12 -21.48 -18.28
CA LEU A 6 29.76 -21.37 -18.76
C LEU A 6 28.99 -20.39 -17.85
N TYR A 7 28.59 -19.25 -18.38
CA TYR A 7 27.96 -18.18 -17.65
C TYR A 7 26.54 -17.92 -18.15
N PHE A 8 25.58 -17.74 -17.22
CA PHE A 8 24.20 -17.43 -17.49
C PHE A 8 23.72 -16.22 -16.68
N GLN A 9 23.05 -15.28 -17.35
CA GLN A 9 22.36 -14.13 -16.75
C GLN A 9 20.89 -14.46 -16.52
N LEU A 10 20.39 -14.25 -15.30
CA LEU A 10 18.96 -14.23 -14.98
C LEU A 10 18.55 -12.80 -14.65
N HIS A 11 17.73 -12.21 -15.50
CA HIS A 11 17.26 -10.85 -15.30
C HIS A 11 15.80 -10.69 -15.71
N GLN A 12 15.04 -9.98 -14.89
CA GLN A 12 13.72 -9.45 -15.24
C GLN A 12 13.60 -8.03 -14.69
N PRO A 13 13.39 -7.03 -15.54
CA PRO A 13 13.11 -5.67 -15.12
C PRO A 13 11.73 -5.58 -14.48
N PHE A 14 11.55 -4.69 -13.53
CA PHE A 14 10.21 -4.21 -13.22
C PHE A 14 9.77 -3.21 -14.29
N ARG A 15 8.81 -3.61 -15.12
CA ARG A 15 8.27 -2.79 -16.20
C ARG A 15 7.48 -1.62 -15.63
N LEU A 16 7.66 -0.44 -16.23
CA LEU A 16 6.96 0.78 -15.83
C LEU A 16 5.56 0.79 -16.42
N HIS A 17 4.57 1.17 -15.62
CA HIS A 17 3.19 1.23 -16.09
C HIS A 17 2.98 2.40 -17.06
N PRO A 18 2.27 2.23 -18.18
CA PRO A 18 2.02 3.33 -19.14
C PRO A 18 1.10 4.42 -18.57
N ASP A 19 0.31 4.10 -17.54
CA ASP A 19 -0.52 5.05 -16.83
C ASP A 19 0.32 5.91 -15.88
N ARG A 20 -0.13 7.16 -15.64
CA ARG A 20 0.53 8.09 -14.71
C ARG A 20 0.33 7.74 -13.24
N GLU A 21 -0.75 7.04 -12.90
CA GLU A 21 -1.08 6.75 -11.51
C GLU A 21 -0.22 5.66 -10.89
N GLU A 22 0.13 4.66 -11.69
CA GLU A 22 0.93 3.52 -11.23
C GLU A 22 2.38 3.68 -11.70
N PHE A 23 3.34 3.38 -10.83
CA PHE A 23 4.75 3.46 -11.20
C PHE A 23 5.23 2.19 -11.89
N LEU A 24 4.95 1.04 -11.30
CA LEU A 24 5.30 -0.29 -11.83
C LEU A 24 4.06 -0.96 -12.44
N TRP A 25 4.26 -1.81 -13.42
CA TRP A 25 3.18 -2.56 -14.09
C TRP A 25 3.03 -3.95 -13.46
N ASP A 26 2.53 -3.98 -12.22
CA ASP A 26 2.54 -5.18 -11.37
C ASP A 26 1.90 -6.40 -12.03
N GLN A 27 0.72 -6.23 -12.68
CA GLN A 27 0.07 -7.36 -13.36
C GLN A 27 0.93 -7.93 -14.50
N LEU A 28 1.51 -7.06 -15.37
CA LEU A 28 2.36 -7.51 -16.46
C LEU A 28 3.65 -8.16 -15.94
N ASN A 29 4.27 -7.58 -14.91
CA ASN A 29 5.48 -8.15 -14.29
C ASN A 29 5.21 -9.56 -13.78
N LYS A 30 4.08 -9.75 -13.07
CA LYS A 30 3.64 -11.06 -12.57
C LYS A 30 3.41 -12.05 -13.71
N ASP A 31 2.63 -11.67 -14.72
CA ASP A 31 2.26 -12.57 -15.82
C ASP A 31 3.49 -13.02 -16.63
N VAL A 32 4.41 -12.09 -16.92
CA VAL A 32 5.67 -12.41 -17.62
C VAL A 32 6.54 -13.32 -16.75
N PHE A 33 6.71 -12.98 -15.46
CA PHE A 33 7.55 -13.77 -14.57
C PHE A 33 7.03 -15.20 -14.40
N LEU A 34 5.71 -15.39 -14.23
CA LEU A 34 5.10 -16.72 -14.13
C LEU A 34 5.28 -17.51 -15.42
N LYS A 35 5.03 -16.90 -16.59
CA LYS A 35 5.21 -17.54 -17.90
C LYS A 35 6.65 -18.01 -18.10
N VAL A 36 7.63 -17.14 -17.85
CA VAL A 36 9.05 -17.49 -18.02
C VAL A 36 9.51 -18.51 -16.98
N SER A 37 8.96 -18.45 -15.77
CA SER A 37 9.26 -19.45 -14.72
C SER A 37 8.85 -20.86 -15.13
N GLU A 38 7.71 -21.02 -15.81
CA GLU A 38 7.21 -22.32 -16.28
C GLU A 38 7.99 -22.86 -17.47
N LYS A 39 8.38 -21.98 -18.41
CA LYS A 39 9.07 -22.36 -19.64
C LYS A 39 10.58 -22.52 -19.50
N CYS A 40 11.19 -21.69 -18.65
CA CYS A 40 12.64 -21.56 -18.54
C CYS A 40 13.13 -21.81 -17.12
N TYR A 41 12.85 -20.92 -16.14
CA TYR A 41 13.59 -20.93 -14.87
C TYR A 41 13.51 -22.23 -14.10
N LEU A 42 12.32 -22.84 -13.97
CA LEU A 42 12.17 -24.10 -13.26
C LEU A 42 12.68 -25.31 -14.05
N PRO A 43 12.33 -25.49 -15.34
CA PRO A 43 12.81 -26.66 -16.09
C PRO A 43 14.31 -26.64 -16.33
N ALA A 44 14.89 -25.47 -16.72
CA ALA A 44 16.33 -25.38 -16.95
C ALA A 44 17.16 -25.54 -15.66
N THR A 45 16.70 -24.96 -14.53
CA THR A 45 17.38 -25.15 -13.24
C THR A 45 17.35 -26.63 -12.82
N ARG A 46 16.23 -27.34 -13.01
CA ARG A 46 16.12 -28.78 -12.72
C ARG A 46 17.07 -29.59 -13.60
N LEU A 47 17.16 -29.28 -14.88
CA LEU A 47 18.10 -29.90 -15.78
C LEU A 47 19.54 -29.71 -15.27
N PHE A 48 19.93 -28.49 -14.90
CA PHE A 48 21.29 -28.24 -14.37
C PHE A 48 21.56 -28.95 -13.05
N ILE A 49 20.55 -29.10 -12.17
CA ILE A 49 20.69 -29.92 -10.94
C ILE A 49 21.02 -31.39 -11.29
N GLU A 50 20.32 -31.95 -12.29
CA GLU A 50 20.60 -33.33 -12.79
C GLU A 50 22.03 -33.43 -13.33
N LEU A 51 22.45 -32.49 -14.16
CA LEU A 51 23.77 -32.51 -14.79
C LEU A 51 24.90 -32.33 -13.78
N ILE A 52 24.76 -31.42 -12.81
CA ILE A 52 25.72 -31.21 -11.72
C ILE A 52 25.92 -32.50 -10.87
N LYS A 53 24.82 -33.21 -10.61
CA LYS A 53 24.90 -34.49 -9.87
C LYS A 53 25.54 -35.64 -10.69
N GLN A 54 25.25 -35.65 -12.01
CA GLN A 54 25.72 -36.72 -12.89
C GLN A 54 27.15 -36.55 -13.34
N TYR A 55 27.61 -35.31 -13.58
CA TYR A 55 28.94 -34.99 -14.13
C TYR A 55 29.79 -34.20 -13.14
N PRO A 56 30.71 -34.83 -12.44
CA PRO A 56 31.51 -34.18 -11.37
C PRO A 56 32.33 -32.99 -11.80
N ASP A 57 32.78 -32.94 -13.06
CA ASP A 57 33.60 -31.88 -13.60
C ASP A 57 32.82 -30.78 -14.31
N PHE A 58 31.47 -30.95 -14.48
CA PHE A 58 30.64 -29.96 -15.11
C PHE A 58 30.40 -28.77 -14.17
N LYS A 59 30.63 -27.54 -14.68
CA LYS A 59 30.53 -26.32 -13.89
C LYS A 59 29.69 -25.27 -14.61
N ILE A 60 28.95 -24.49 -13.84
CA ILE A 60 28.16 -23.34 -14.33
C ILE A 60 28.29 -22.14 -13.41
N THR A 61 28.17 -20.97 -13.98
CA THR A 61 28.24 -19.69 -13.29
C THR A 61 26.96 -18.90 -13.58
N LEU A 62 26.35 -18.32 -12.56
CA LEU A 62 25.09 -17.58 -12.66
C LEU A 62 25.22 -16.19 -12.08
N SER A 63 24.70 -15.16 -12.77
CA SER A 63 24.36 -13.90 -12.11
C SER A 63 22.85 -13.71 -12.12
N MET A 64 22.31 -13.08 -11.10
CA MET A 64 20.89 -12.90 -10.87
C MET A 64 20.65 -11.49 -10.37
N SER A 65 20.00 -10.63 -11.17
CA SER A 65 19.73 -9.27 -10.69
C SER A 65 18.85 -9.24 -9.45
N GLY A 66 19.01 -8.23 -8.60
CA GLY A 66 18.15 -8.05 -7.42
C GLY A 66 16.68 -7.92 -7.77
N THR A 67 16.35 -7.27 -8.90
CA THR A 67 14.98 -7.17 -9.42
C THR A 67 14.39 -8.52 -9.85
N PHE A 68 15.21 -9.42 -10.42
CA PHE A 68 14.79 -10.80 -10.69
C PHE A 68 14.49 -11.54 -9.39
N LEU A 69 15.39 -11.46 -8.42
CA LEU A 69 15.23 -12.13 -7.12
C LEU A 69 14.01 -11.62 -6.36
N GLU A 70 13.75 -10.31 -6.38
CA GLU A 70 12.57 -9.71 -5.78
C GLU A 70 11.28 -10.20 -6.45
N GLN A 71 11.22 -10.26 -7.78
CA GLN A 71 10.08 -10.82 -8.51
C GLN A 71 9.89 -12.32 -8.24
N ALA A 72 10.99 -13.08 -8.11
CA ALA A 72 10.93 -14.50 -7.76
C ALA A 72 10.32 -14.69 -6.35
N GLU A 73 10.73 -13.91 -5.36
CA GLU A 73 10.12 -13.95 -4.02
C GLU A 73 8.65 -13.57 -4.03
N LEU A 74 8.27 -12.55 -4.82
CA LEU A 74 6.89 -12.06 -4.88
C LEU A 74 5.94 -12.99 -5.63
N TYR A 75 6.37 -13.55 -6.76
CA TYR A 75 5.46 -14.20 -7.71
C TYR A 75 5.64 -15.72 -7.81
N ARG A 76 6.86 -16.23 -7.60
CA ARG A 76 7.17 -17.66 -7.74
C ARG A 76 8.32 -18.11 -6.84
N PRO A 77 8.13 -18.21 -5.52
CA PRO A 77 9.19 -18.57 -4.55
C PRO A 77 9.88 -19.91 -4.84
N GLU A 78 9.22 -20.82 -5.60
CA GLU A 78 9.82 -22.07 -6.01
C GLU A 78 11.06 -21.90 -6.91
N VAL A 79 11.20 -20.76 -7.60
CA VAL A 79 12.40 -20.42 -8.38
C VAL A 79 13.58 -20.21 -7.43
N ILE A 80 13.40 -19.45 -6.34
CA ILE A 80 14.44 -19.28 -5.30
C ILE A 80 14.86 -20.62 -4.71
N LYS A 81 13.86 -21.46 -4.39
CA LYS A 81 14.15 -22.81 -3.88
C LYS A 81 14.97 -23.64 -4.87
N ALA A 82 14.58 -23.66 -6.15
CA ALA A 82 15.29 -24.43 -7.18
C ALA A 82 16.76 -23.94 -7.36
N LEU A 83 17.01 -22.62 -7.33
CA LEU A 83 18.35 -22.04 -7.38
C LEU A 83 19.19 -22.38 -6.14
N ARG A 84 18.55 -22.44 -4.96
CA ARG A 84 19.18 -22.90 -3.73
C ARG A 84 19.55 -24.38 -3.81
N ASP A 85 18.63 -25.23 -4.27
CA ASP A 85 18.85 -26.65 -4.48
C ASP A 85 19.98 -26.90 -5.51
N LEU A 86 20.07 -26.05 -6.56
CA LEU A 86 21.16 -26.09 -7.56
C LEU A 86 22.51 -25.78 -6.93
N ARG A 87 22.60 -24.74 -6.13
CA ARG A 87 23.85 -24.38 -5.42
C ARG A 87 24.28 -25.51 -4.46
N GLU A 88 23.35 -26.01 -3.66
CA GLU A 88 23.62 -27.11 -2.71
C GLU A 88 24.11 -28.38 -3.42
N ALA A 89 23.52 -28.70 -4.58
CA ALA A 89 23.94 -29.86 -5.37
C ALA A 89 25.41 -29.75 -5.85
N GLY A 90 25.87 -28.52 -6.14
CA GLY A 90 27.24 -28.27 -6.61
C GLY A 90 28.25 -27.87 -5.53
N GLU A 91 27.86 -27.75 -4.27
CA GLU A 91 28.70 -27.14 -3.20
C GLU A 91 29.97 -27.94 -2.92
N ALA A 92 29.87 -29.25 -2.81
CA ALA A 92 31.01 -30.13 -2.44
C ALA A 92 32.17 -30.13 -3.44
N ARG A 93 31.93 -29.76 -4.71
CA ARG A 93 32.92 -29.74 -5.80
C ARG A 93 33.09 -28.37 -6.44
N HIS A 94 32.50 -27.31 -5.84
CA HIS A 94 32.54 -25.97 -6.39
C HIS A 94 32.03 -25.88 -7.85
N GLN A 95 30.95 -26.61 -8.18
CA GLN A 95 30.46 -26.68 -9.54
C GLN A 95 29.56 -25.52 -9.94
N VAL A 96 29.01 -24.79 -8.95
CA VAL A 96 28.13 -23.65 -9.16
C VAL A 96 28.71 -22.42 -8.48
N GLU A 97 28.96 -21.38 -9.23
CA GLU A 97 29.35 -20.05 -8.73
C GLU A 97 28.26 -19.02 -9.00
N PHE A 98 27.89 -18.24 -7.99
CA PHE A 98 27.03 -17.09 -8.13
C PHE A 98 27.88 -15.82 -8.13
N LEU A 99 27.58 -14.92 -9.07
CA LEU A 99 28.29 -13.65 -9.25
C LEU A 99 27.57 -12.51 -8.56
N GLU A 100 28.33 -11.48 -8.25
CA GLU A 100 27.80 -10.17 -7.85
C GLU A 100 27.49 -9.30 -9.06
N GLU A 101 26.45 -8.47 -8.96
CA GLU A 101 26.11 -7.44 -9.93
C GLU A 101 25.41 -6.23 -9.27
N THR A 102 24.86 -5.29 -10.03
CA THR A 102 24.03 -4.21 -9.50
C THR A 102 22.61 -4.71 -9.22
N TYR A 103 22.02 -4.31 -8.07
CA TYR A 103 20.68 -4.76 -7.66
C TYR A 103 19.59 -4.54 -8.74
N TYR A 104 19.58 -3.34 -9.34
CA TYR A 104 18.57 -2.96 -10.32
C TYR A 104 18.98 -3.24 -11.78
N HIS A 105 20.03 -4.01 -12.02
CA HIS A 105 20.60 -4.19 -13.38
C HIS A 105 20.82 -2.82 -14.03
N SER A 106 21.57 -1.98 -13.37
CA SER A 106 21.57 -0.54 -13.50
C SER A 106 22.70 -0.01 -14.37
N LEU A 107 22.43 1.11 -15.05
CA LEU A 107 23.44 1.92 -15.74
C LEU A 107 24.28 2.81 -14.81
N ALA A 108 24.13 2.70 -13.50
CA ALA A 108 24.83 3.55 -12.53
C ALA A 108 26.37 3.49 -12.61
N SER A 109 26.93 2.42 -13.19
CA SER A 109 28.37 2.35 -13.48
C SER A 109 28.86 3.40 -14.48
N LEU A 110 27.93 3.96 -15.30
CA LEU A 110 28.21 5.00 -16.31
C LEU A 110 28.03 6.43 -15.76
N PHE A 111 27.46 6.59 -14.55
CA PHE A 111 27.30 7.91 -13.95
C PHE A 111 28.62 8.65 -13.80
N ALA A 112 28.60 9.98 -13.97
CA ALA A 112 29.80 10.81 -13.96
C ALA A 112 30.45 10.95 -12.57
N ASP A 113 29.77 10.53 -11.48
CA ASP A 113 30.32 10.55 -10.12
C ASP A 113 31.64 9.77 -10.07
N PRO A 114 32.80 10.42 -9.78
CA PRO A 114 34.11 9.71 -9.73
C PRO A 114 34.16 8.61 -8.67
N GLU A 115 33.40 8.76 -7.58
CA GLU A 115 33.32 7.77 -6.50
C GLU A 115 32.37 6.62 -6.81
N LYS A 116 31.56 6.74 -7.90
CA LYS A 116 30.54 5.76 -8.29
C LYS A 116 29.64 5.33 -7.12
N ARG A 117 29.19 6.29 -6.32
CA ARG A 117 28.47 6.01 -5.05
C ARG A 117 27.19 5.20 -5.25
N GLU A 118 26.35 5.56 -6.24
CA GLU A 118 25.14 4.78 -6.49
C GLU A 118 25.44 3.36 -6.99
N PHE A 119 26.41 3.22 -7.85
CA PHE A 119 26.87 1.90 -8.30
C PHE A 119 27.31 1.02 -7.12
N ARG A 120 28.16 1.56 -6.21
CA ARG A 120 28.62 0.86 -5.01
C ARG A 120 27.45 0.49 -4.08
N GLU A 121 26.49 1.40 -3.87
CA GLU A 121 25.33 1.15 -3.03
C GLU A 121 24.47 0.00 -3.59
N GLN A 122 24.22 -0.01 -4.90
CA GLN A 122 23.45 -1.10 -5.53
C GLN A 122 24.17 -2.45 -5.47
N VAL A 123 25.49 -2.47 -5.59
CA VAL A 123 26.29 -3.70 -5.40
C VAL A 123 26.22 -4.19 -3.95
N VAL A 124 26.24 -3.29 -2.97
CA VAL A 124 26.04 -3.66 -1.55
C VAL A 124 24.64 -4.23 -1.32
N MET A 125 23.60 -3.60 -1.89
CA MET A 125 22.22 -4.12 -1.81
C MET A 125 22.11 -5.53 -2.41
N HIS A 126 22.80 -5.77 -3.53
CA HIS A 126 22.81 -7.09 -4.16
C HIS A 126 23.52 -8.13 -3.29
N ARG A 127 24.65 -7.76 -2.68
CA ARG A 127 25.37 -8.60 -1.73
C ARG A 127 24.52 -9.00 -0.53
N GLU A 128 23.69 -8.08 -0.03
CA GLU A 128 22.79 -8.34 1.08
C GLU A 128 21.68 -9.34 0.70
N ILE A 129 21.08 -9.21 -0.47
CA ILE A 129 20.05 -10.18 -0.91
C ILE A 129 20.65 -11.54 -1.21
N MET A 130 21.86 -11.62 -1.80
CA MET A 130 22.56 -12.88 -2.04
C MET A 130 22.91 -13.60 -0.73
N LYS A 131 23.39 -12.86 0.28
CA LYS A 131 23.63 -13.40 1.62
C LYS A 131 22.34 -13.89 2.27
N ARG A 132 21.25 -13.13 2.17
CA ARG A 132 19.96 -13.47 2.77
C ARG A 132 19.34 -14.71 2.13
N LEU A 133 19.31 -14.79 0.81
CA LEU A 133 18.62 -15.85 0.08
C LEU A 133 19.45 -17.14 -0.03
N PHE A 134 20.74 -17.02 -0.22
CA PHE A 134 21.62 -18.15 -0.55
C PHE A 134 22.77 -18.39 0.44
N GLY A 135 22.97 -17.50 1.40
CA GLY A 135 24.10 -17.58 2.34
C GLY A 135 25.46 -17.35 1.68
N VAL A 136 25.54 -16.70 0.51
CA VAL A 136 26.74 -16.53 -0.30
C VAL A 136 27.23 -15.09 -0.25
N LEU A 137 28.56 -14.94 -0.26
CA LEU A 137 29.24 -13.69 -0.56
C LEU A 137 30.03 -13.90 -1.87
N PRO A 138 29.55 -13.41 -3.02
CA PRO A 138 30.21 -13.62 -4.31
C PRO A 138 31.61 -13.01 -4.33
N ALA A 139 32.59 -13.73 -4.95
CA ALA A 139 33.95 -13.28 -5.09
C ALA A 139 34.29 -12.75 -6.48
N SER A 140 33.42 -13.00 -7.44
CA SER A 140 33.53 -12.57 -8.84
C SER A 140 32.37 -11.65 -9.20
N PHE A 141 32.58 -10.76 -10.16
CA PHE A 141 31.66 -9.68 -10.52
C PHE A 141 31.25 -9.71 -11.99
N ARG A 142 30.02 -9.40 -12.27
CA ARG A 142 29.49 -9.12 -13.59
C ARG A 142 28.82 -7.76 -13.57
N ASN A 143 29.33 -6.79 -14.37
CA ASN A 143 28.63 -5.52 -14.52
C ASN A 143 27.44 -5.64 -15.48
N THR A 144 26.42 -4.81 -15.27
CA THR A 144 25.27 -4.66 -16.18
C THR A 144 25.73 -4.68 -17.63
N GLU A 145 25.09 -5.51 -18.47
CA GLU A 145 25.36 -5.67 -19.90
C GLU A 145 26.84 -6.02 -20.25
N LEU A 146 27.54 -6.68 -19.32
CA LEU A 146 29.00 -6.96 -19.44
C LEU A 146 29.84 -5.70 -19.73
N MET A 147 29.36 -4.53 -19.32
CA MET A 147 30.06 -3.26 -19.54
C MET A 147 31.39 -3.21 -18.81
N TYR A 148 32.43 -2.80 -19.53
CA TYR A 148 33.79 -2.74 -19.02
C TYR A 148 34.55 -1.50 -19.50
N ASN A 149 35.23 -0.82 -18.61
CA ASN A 149 36.32 0.13 -18.84
C ASN A 149 37.19 0.22 -17.59
N ASN A 150 38.29 1.00 -17.64
CA ASN A 150 39.24 1.11 -16.52
C ASN A 150 38.61 1.67 -15.24
N GLU A 151 37.70 2.64 -15.34
CA GLU A 151 37.08 3.27 -14.17
C GLU A 151 36.17 2.29 -13.43
N ILE A 152 35.32 1.58 -14.17
CA ILE A 152 34.45 0.53 -13.62
C ILE A 152 35.29 -0.56 -12.97
N ALA A 153 36.32 -1.04 -13.67
CA ALA A 153 37.18 -2.09 -13.18
C ALA A 153 37.95 -1.69 -11.91
N SER A 154 38.41 -0.44 -11.81
CA SER A 154 39.06 0.09 -10.61
C SER A 154 38.13 0.05 -9.39
N VAL A 155 36.86 0.46 -9.58
CA VAL A 155 35.84 0.43 -8.50
C VAL A 155 35.54 -1.00 -8.07
N VAL A 156 35.40 -1.93 -9.02
CA VAL A 156 35.17 -3.36 -8.74
C VAL A 156 36.33 -3.97 -7.97
N ALA A 157 37.58 -3.66 -8.37
CA ALA A 157 38.79 -4.10 -7.66
C ALA A 157 38.83 -3.55 -6.22
N ASP A 158 38.52 -2.27 -6.03
CA ASP A 158 38.42 -1.59 -4.74
C ASP A 158 37.39 -2.24 -3.80
N MET A 159 36.29 -2.77 -4.35
CA MET A 159 35.28 -3.51 -3.60
C MET A 159 35.71 -4.94 -3.23
N GLY A 160 36.88 -5.37 -3.65
CA GLY A 160 37.51 -6.63 -3.22
C GLY A 160 37.18 -7.85 -4.08
N TYR A 161 36.62 -7.68 -5.28
CA TYR A 161 36.36 -8.79 -6.20
C TYR A 161 37.66 -9.31 -6.84
N LYS A 162 37.71 -10.63 -7.12
CA LYS A 162 38.87 -11.30 -7.70
C LYS A 162 38.84 -11.38 -9.21
N ALA A 163 37.63 -11.59 -9.76
CA ALA A 163 37.37 -11.69 -11.19
C ALA A 163 36.24 -10.78 -11.65
N MET A 164 36.29 -10.33 -12.89
CA MET A 164 35.22 -9.60 -13.56
C MET A 164 35.03 -10.16 -14.98
N LEU A 165 33.75 -10.38 -15.36
CA LEU A 165 33.40 -10.74 -16.74
C LEU A 165 33.20 -9.48 -17.55
N CYS A 166 33.59 -9.52 -18.85
CA CYS A 166 33.34 -8.41 -19.77
C CYS A 166 33.05 -8.90 -21.20
N GLU A 167 32.49 -8.02 -22.04
CA GLU A 167 32.42 -8.24 -23.49
C GLU A 167 33.69 -7.72 -24.15
N LYS A 168 34.12 -8.41 -25.22
CA LYS A 168 35.27 -7.99 -26.04
C LYS A 168 34.83 -7.18 -27.25
N ARG A 169 35.38 -5.98 -27.41
CA ARG A 169 35.27 -5.14 -28.62
C ARG A 169 36.55 -5.18 -29.46
N ASP A 170 36.44 -4.92 -30.77
CA ASP A 170 37.58 -4.99 -31.67
C ASP A 170 38.59 -3.85 -31.47
N ASP A 171 38.13 -2.70 -30.92
CA ASP A 171 38.98 -1.56 -30.58
C ASP A 171 39.54 -1.59 -29.12
N MET A 172 39.36 -2.73 -28.40
CA MET A 172 40.01 -2.93 -27.10
C MET A 172 41.45 -3.41 -27.26
N PHE A 173 42.35 -2.74 -26.60
CA PHE A 173 43.74 -3.03 -26.67
C PHE A 173 44.42 -3.26 -25.32
N LEU A 174 45.39 -4.13 -25.29
CA LEU A 174 46.30 -4.27 -24.16
C LEU A 174 47.31 -3.11 -24.16
N SER A 175 47.91 -2.87 -23.02
CA SER A 175 49.06 -1.97 -22.93
C SER A 175 50.11 -2.36 -23.97
N GLY A 176 50.54 -1.39 -24.80
CA GLY A 176 51.44 -1.64 -25.96
C GLY A 176 50.69 -1.92 -27.26
N HIS A 177 49.42 -1.57 -27.36
CA HIS A 177 48.57 -1.60 -28.57
C HIS A 177 48.39 -2.98 -29.23
N ARG A 178 48.43 -4.06 -28.47
CA ARG A 178 48.09 -5.41 -28.95
C ARG A 178 46.57 -5.66 -28.78
N PRO A 179 45.89 -6.21 -29.81
CA PRO A 179 44.46 -6.56 -29.68
C PRO A 179 44.23 -7.56 -28.56
N ILE A 180 43.10 -7.43 -27.86
CA ILE A 180 42.65 -8.40 -26.87
C ILE A 180 42.09 -9.63 -27.57
N SER A 181 42.57 -10.83 -27.23
CA SER A 181 41.94 -12.08 -27.65
C SER A 181 40.70 -12.36 -26.79
N PRO A 182 39.58 -12.86 -27.39
CA PRO A 182 38.43 -13.31 -26.63
C PRO A 182 38.70 -14.57 -25.80
N ASN A 183 39.87 -15.19 -25.98
CA ASN A 183 40.25 -16.44 -25.31
C ASN A 183 41.47 -16.26 -24.38
N ALA A 184 41.79 -15.02 -24.01
CA ALA A 184 42.86 -14.68 -23.10
C ALA A 184 42.30 -14.10 -21.79
N VAL A 185 43.10 -14.21 -20.73
CA VAL A 185 42.87 -13.55 -19.45
C VAL A 185 43.74 -12.29 -19.40
N PHE A 186 43.23 -11.21 -18.89
CA PHE A 186 44.01 -9.99 -18.68
C PHE A 186 43.76 -9.38 -17.30
N ARG A 187 44.62 -8.46 -16.92
CA ARG A 187 44.54 -7.73 -15.67
C ARG A 187 44.02 -6.32 -15.94
N ALA A 188 43.07 -5.85 -15.12
CA ALA A 188 42.62 -4.48 -15.23
C ALA A 188 43.70 -3.49 -14.83
N LYS A 189 43.90 -2.40 -15.57
CA LYS A 189 44.91 -1.38 -15.36
C LYS A 189 44.97 -0.88 -13.92
N GLY A 190 46.16 -0.93 -13.33
CA GLY A 190 46.41 -0.43 -11.96
C GLY A 190 45.87 -1.30 -10.84
N THR A 191 45.33 -2.50 -11.13
CA THR A 191 44.66 -3.36 -10.15
C THR A 191 45.20 -4.79 -10.18
N GLN A 192 44.74 -5.64 -9.26
CA GLN A 192 44.96 -7.09 -9.29
C GLN A 192 43.76 -7.87 -9.84
N LEU A 193 42.69 -7.18 -10.27
CA LEU A 193 41.47 -7.75 -10.78
C LEU A 193 41.72 -8.50 -12.10
N ILE A 194 41.37 -9.78 -12.14
CA ILE A 194 41.42 -10.60 -13.33
C ILE A 194 40.14 -10.38 -14.15
N VAL A 195 40.28 -10.16 -15.44
CA VAL A 195 39.19 -9.91 -16.37
C VAL A 195 39.14 -11.01 -17.43
N ILE A 196 37.95 -11.55 -17.63
CA ILE A 196 37.68 -12.67 -18.54
C ILE A 196 36.75 -12.19 -19.65
N PRO A 197 37.23 -12.02 -20.89
CA PRO A 197 36.41 -11.56 -22.00
C PRO A 197 35.53 -12.69 -22.55
N ARG A 198 34.28 -12.34 -22.94
CA ARG A 198 33.34 -13.27 -23.57
C ARG A 198 33.80 -13.64 -24.99
N ASN A 199 33.80 -14.93 -25.29
CA ASN A 199 33.89 -15.42 -26.67
C ASN A 199 32.50 -15.33 -27.33
N ARG A 200 32.29 -14.28 -28.11
CA ARG A 200 31.03 -13.99 -28.81
C ARG A 200 30.65 -15.10 -29.79
N GLU A 201 31.56 -15.47 -30.68
CA GLU A 201 31.21 -16.35 -31.76
C GLU A 201 30.64 -17.68 -31.29
N LEU A 202 31.32 -18.31 -30.32
CA LEU A 202 30.80 -19.54 -29.76
C LEU A 202 29.54 -19.34 -28.88
N SER A 203 29.45 -18.25 -28.18
CA SER A 203 28.22 -17.95 -27.43
C SER A 203 27.02 -17.77 -28.34
N ASP A 204 27.18 -17.03 -29.45
CA ASP A 204 26.11 -16.73 -30.38
C ASP A 204 25.69 -17.96 -31.20
N ASP A 205 26.52 -19.01 -31.35
CA ASP A 205 26.15 -20.30 -31.90
C ASP A 205 24.96 -20.94 -31.19
N VAL A 206 24.90 -20.76 -29.88
CA VAL A 206 23.83 -21.31 -29.03
C VAL A 206 22.75 -20.26 -28.73
N ALA A 207 23.12 -18.98 -28.55
CA ALA A 207 22.16 -17.93 -28.21
C ALA A 207 21.26 -17.52 -29.36
N TYR A 208 21.86 -17.24 -30.54
CA TYR A 208 21.15 -16.63 -31.66
C TYR A 208 21.03 -17.52 -32.89
N ARG A 209 22.11 -18.29 -33.21
CA ARG A 209 22.11 -19.13 -34.44
C ARG A 209 21.37 -20.45 -34.26
N PHE A 210 21.27 -20.99 -33.04
CA PHE A 210 20.68 -22.30 -32.76
C PHE A 210 19.26 -22.50 -33.30
N PRO A 211 18.33 -21.54 -33.21
CA PRO A 211 16.95 -21.74 -33.72
C PRO A 211 16.89 -21.98 -35.24
N HIS A 212 17.88 -21.48 -36.00
CA HIS A 212 17.95 -21.54 -37.47
C HIS A 212 19.01 -22.53 -37.99
N HIS A 213 20.09 -22.69 -37.22
CA HIS A 213 21.23 -23.55 -37.53
C HIS A 213 21.65 -24.31 -36.29
N PRO A 214 20.87 -25.33 -35.88
CA PRO A 214 21.16 -26.05 -34.65
C PRO A 214 22.52 -26.79 -34.74
N ILE A 215 23.41 -26.49 -33.82
CA ILE A 215 24.69 -27.17 -33.63
C ILE A 215 24.49 -28.33 -32.61
N THR A 216 25.17 -29.46 -32.90
CA THR A 216 25.13 -30.58 -31.94
C THR A 216 26.08 -30.35 -30.77
N ALA A 217 25.80 -30.96 -29.58
CA ALA A 217 26.67 -30.84 -28.44
C ALA A 217 28.10 -31.38 -28.68
N ASP A 218 28.23 -32.46 -29.48
CA ASP A 218 29.55 -32.99 -29.86
C ASP A 218 30.33 -32.07 -30.79
N GLU A 219 29.66 -31.42 -31.73
CA GLU A 219 30.29 -30.44 -32.64
C GLU A 219 30.70 -29.18 -31.86
N TYR A 220 29.85 -28.73 -30.97
CA TYR A 220 30.13 -27.57 -30.12
C TYR A 220 31.29 -27.81 -29.16
N ALA A 221 31.35 -28.97 -28.51
CA ALA A 221 32.46 -29.38 -27.66
C ALA A 221 33.76 -29.50 -28.41
N ARG A 222 33.71 -29.99 -29.64
CA ARG A 222 34.90 -30.01 -30.54
C ARG A 222 35.38 -28.62 -30.89
N ASN A 223 34.47 -27.71 -31.23
CA ASN A 223 34.83 -26.32 -31.56
C ASN A 223 35.50 -25.62 -30.38
N ILE A 224 35.00 -25.85 -29.14
CA ILE A 224 35.66 -25.37 -27.91
C ILE A 224 37.03 -25.97 -27.72
N ALA A 225 37.19 -27.26 -28.00
CA ALA A 225 38.47 -27.97 -27.79
C ALA A 225 39.56 -27.56 -28.80
N LEU A 226 39.18 -26.97 -29.93
CA LEU A 226 40.08 -26.43 -30.95
C LEU A 226 40.59 -25.02 -30.64
N ILE A 227 40.04 -24.36 -29.60
CA ILE A 227 40.45 -23.01 -29.20
C ILE A 227 41.87 -23.03 -28.67
N ASP A 228 42.70 -22.19 -29.28
CA ASP A 228 44.01 -21.83 -28.69
C ASP A 228 43.85 -20.61 -27.78
N GLY A 229 44.04 -20.80 -26.51
CA GLY A 229 43.86 -19.74 -25.51
C GLY A 229 43.98 -20.20 -24.06
N GLU A 230 43.87 -19.24 -23.15
CA GLU A 230 44.02 -19.44 -21.69
C GLU A 230 42.69 -19.76 -21.03
N ALA A 231 41.64 -19.03 -21.43
CA ALA A 231 40.27 -19.17 -20.92
C ALA A 231 39.24 -18.86 -22.01
N VAL A 232 38.14 -19.57 -22.00
CA VAL A 232 36.96 -19.37 -22.88
C VAL A 232 35.76 -19.10 -22.01
N LEU A 233 35.25 -17.89 -22.06
CA LEU A 233 34.00 -17.51 -21.41
C LEU A 233 32.85 -17.57 -22.44
N LEU A 234 31.88 -18.44 -22.19
CA LEU A 234 30.66 -18.57 -22.93
C LEU A 234 29.53 -17.97 -22.11
N GLY A 235 28.91 -16.89 -22.59
CA GLY A 235 27.92 -16.12 -21.84
C GLY A 235 26.57 -16.07 -22.54
N TYR A 236 25.48 -16.32 -21.79
CA TYR A 236 24.11 -16.43 -22.29
C TYR A 236 23.13 -15.77 -21.31
N ASP A 237 21.99 -15.29 -21.84
CA ASP A 237 20.81 -15.13 -21.02
C ASP A 237 20.24 -16.52 -20.71
N PHE A 238 19.85 -16.75 -19.46
CA PHE A 238 19.27 -18.03 -19.04
C PHE A 238 17.98 -18.34 -19.81
N GLU A 239 17.28 -17.29 -20.19
CA GLU A 239 16.03 -17.32 -20.96
C GLU A 239 16.17 -17.93 -22.36
N HIS A 240 17.39 -18.06 -22.88
CA HIS A 240 17.63 -18.85 -24.10
C HIS A 240 17.25 -20.33 -23.93
N ILE A 241 17.13 -20.82 -22.69
CA ILE A 241 16.75 -22.22 -22.42
C ILE A 241 15.24 -22.30 -22.12
N GLY A 242 14.42 -22.34 -23.15
CA GLY A 242 12.97 -22.58 -23.05
C GLY A 242 12.07 -21.38 -23.34
N GLU A 243 12.51 -20.12 -23.12
CA GLU A 243 11.70 -18.94 -23.46
C GLU A 243 12.04 -18.38 -24.84
N HIS A 244 13.29 -18.11 -25.17
CA HIS A 244 13.69 -17.60 -26.50
C HIS A 244 13.87 -18.74 -27.51
N ILE A 245 14.43 -19.85 -27.06
CA ILE A 245 14.57 -21.06 -27.86
C ILE A 245 13.69 -22.12 -27.20
N TRP A 246 12.57 -22.43 -27.83
CA TRP A 246 11.58 -23.34 -27.27
C TRP A 246 12.07 -24.79 -27.21
N GLU A 247 11.49 -25.59 -26.33
CA GLU A 247 11.84 -26.99 -26.11
C GLU A 247 11.81 -27.82 -27.40
N ASP A 248 10.84 -27.59 -28.29
CA ASP A 248 10.69 -28.26 -29.58
C ASP A 248 11.86 -28.03 -30.56
N LYS A 249 12.67 -26.97 -30.30
CA LYS A 249 13.91 -26.71 -31.06
C LYS A 249 15.10 -27.55 -30.58
N GLY A 250 14.94 -28.33 -29.49
CA GLY A 250 15.95 -29.25 -28.99
C GLY A 250 17.00 -28.63 -28.06
N ILE A 251 16.78 -27.40 -27.54
CA ILE A 251 17.77 -26.69 -26.70
C ILE A 251 18.02 -27.43 -25.37
N PHE A 252 16.98 -28.01 -24.75
CA PHE A 252 17.16 -28.81 -23.54
C PHE A 252 18.00 -30.05 -23.76
N GLU A 253 17.81 -30.75 -24.91
CA GLU A 253 18.61 -31.89 -25.29
C GLU A 253 20.05 -31.54 -25.59
N PHE A 254 20.31 -30.37 -26.22
CA PHE A 254 21.65 -29.83 -26.42
C PHE A 254 22.39 -29.72 -25.08
N TRP A 255 21.78 -29.03 -24.08
CA TRP A 255 22.40 -28.85 -22.76
C TRP A 255 22.54 -30.16 -22.01
N ARG A 256 21.59 -31.11 -22.15
CA ARG A 256 21.66 -32.44 -21.54
C ARG A 256 22.89 -33.22 -22.02
N ARG A 257 23.25 -33.11 -23.29
CA ARG A 257 24.37 -33.82 -23.90
C ARG A 257 25.72 -33.14 -23.76
N LEU A 258 25.73 -31.83 -23.54
CA LEU A 258 26.98 -31.06 -23.53
C LEU A 258 28.03 -31.55 -22.53
N PRO A 259 27.70 -31.93 -21.26
CA PRO A 259 28.69 -32.41 -20.31
C PRO A 259 29.39 -33.70 -20.79
N GLU A 260 28.64 -34.62 -21.37
CA GLU A 260 29.19 -35.87 -21.95
C GLU A 260 30.09 -35.60 -23.16
N ALA A 261 29.66 -34.66 -24.02
CA ALA A 261 30.45 -34.22 -25.17
C ALA A 261 31.77 -33.56 -24.75
N LEU A 262 31.75 -32.67 -23.73
CA LEU A 262 32.95 -32.03 -23.20
C LEU A 262 33.90 -33.04 -22.56
N ALA A 263 33.40 -34.07 -21.87
CA ALA A 263 34.21 -35.13 -21.27
C ALA A 263 35.07 -35.92 -22.28
N LYS A 264 34.68 -35.92 -23.57
CA LYS A 264 35.48 -36.50 -24.67
C LYS A 264 36.74 -35.68 -25.02
N HIS A 265 36.84 -34.46 -24.48
CA HIS A 265 37.92 -33.47 -24.77
C HIS A 265 38.68 -33.10 -23.49
N PRO A 266 39.64 -33.93 -23.01
CA PRO A 266 40.35 -33.70 -21.74
C PRO A 266 41.28 -32.47 -21.74
N ASN A 267 41.47 -31.83 -22.88
CA ASN A 267 42.17 -30.55 -23.02
C ASN A 267 41.29 -29.34 -22.64
N VAL A 268 39.98 -29.49 -22.43
CA VAL A 268 39.06 -28.43 -21.98
C VAL A 268 38.80 -28.62 -20.49
N ILE A 269 39.14 -27.64 -19.67
CA ILE A 269 39.02 -27.74 -18.20
C ILE A 269 37.87 -26.81 -17.75
N PRO A 270 36.73 -27.35 -17.31
CA PRO A 270 35.66 -26.51 -16.74
C PRO A 270 36.14 -25.76 -15.48
N ALA A 271 35.91 -24.45 -15.43
CA ALA A 271 36.35 -23.59 -14.34
C ALA A 271 35.33 -22.44 -14.13
N ASN A 272 35.10 -22.11 -12.86
CA ASN A 272 34.38 -20.93 -12.48
C ASN A 272 35.28 -19.69 -12.49
N PRO A 273 34.74 -18.45 -12.59
CA PRO A 273 35.55 -17.21 -12.63
C PRO A 273 36.52 -17.05 -11.46
N THR A 274 36.10 -17.43 -10.25
CA THR A 274 37.00 -17.39 -9.09
C THR A 274 38.20 -18.35 -9.26
N GLU A 275 38.02 -19.53 -9.82
CA GLU A 275 39.09 -20.50 -10.10
C GLU A 275 40.03 -19.99 -11.20
N VAL A 276 39.46 -19.34 -12.25
CA VAL A 276 40.28 -18.65 -13.27
C VAL A 276 41.14 -17.57 -12.60
N ALA A 277 40.55 -16.71 -11.76
CA ALA A 277 41.30 -15.66 -11.07
C ALA A 277 42.40 -16.21 -10.16
N GLU A 278 42.16 -17.30 -9.45
CA GLU A 278 43.17 -17.96 -8.60
C GLU A 278 44.31 -18.55 -9.40
N ARG A 279 44.02 -19.15 -10.56
CA ARG A 279 45.05 -19.71 -11.47
C ARG A 279 45.95 -18.62 -12.02
N PHE A 280 45.42 -17.43 -12.32
CA PHE A 280 46.20 -16.33 -12.92
C PHE A 280 46.62 -15.27 -11.90
N ARG A 281 46.37 -15.45 -10.61
CA ARG A 281 46.69 -14.49 -9.54
C ARG A 281 48.17 -14.08 -9.54
N ASN A 282 49.07 -15.04 -9.69
CA ASN A 282 50.54 -14.82 -9.65
C ASN A 282 51.18 -14.96 -11.05
N ALA A 283 50.38 -15.14 -12.11
CA ALA A 283 50.87 -15.21 -13.45
C ALA A 283 51.14 -13.82 -14.03
N GLU A 284 52.07 -13.73 -14.96
CA GLU A 284 52.28 -12.52 -15.74
C GLU A 284 51.13 -12.38 -16.77
N CYS A 285 50.07 -11.65 -16.41
CA CYS A 285 48.94 -11.39 -17.28
C CYS A 285 49.14 -10.07 -18.01
N PRO A 286 48.72 -9.99 -19.29
CA PRO A 286 48.70 -8.72 -20.02
C PRO A 286 47.73 -7.76 -19.34
N VAL A 287 48.03 -6.46 -19.43
CA VAL A 287 47.19 -5.39 -18.82
C VAL A 287 46.32 -4.74 -19.90
N ALA A 288 45.02 -4.70 -19.66
CA ALA A 288 44.10 -3.96 -20.51
C ALA A 288 44.08 -2.48 -20.12
N ASP A 289 44.05 -1.59 -21.12
CA ASP A 289 43.95 -0.15 -20.95
C ASP A 289 42.77 0.40 -21.79
N ILE A 290 41.57 0.37 -21.21
CA ILE A 290 40.32 0.70 -21.90
C ILE A 290 39.77 1.99 -21.32
N HIS A 291 39.80 3.03 -22.12
CA HIS A 291 39.24 4.34 -21.75
C HIS A 291 37.73 4.33 -21.63
N GLY A 292 37.11 5.21 -20.81
CA GLY A 292 35.65 5.32 -20.63
C GLY A 292 34.88 5.50 -21.94
N LEU A 293 35.42 6.20 -22.93
CA LEU A 293 34.79 6.36 -24.25
C LEU A 293 34.76 5.05 -25.09
N SER A 294 35.60 4.08 -24.75
CA SER A 294 35.66 2.75 -25.37
C SER A 294 34.99 1.68 -24.50
N THR A 295 34.07 2.07 -23.62
CA THR A 295 33.32 1.13 -22.80
C THR A 295 32.65 0.05 -23.66
N SER A 296 32.95 -1.21 -23.36
CA SER A 296 32.35 -2.35 -24.05
C SER A 296 31.01 -2.75 -23.42
N SER A 297 30.16 -3.43 -24.23
CA SER A 297 28.94 -4.07 -23.81
C SER A 297 28.65 -5.28 -24.69
N TRP A 298 27.90 -6.27 -24.22
CA TRP A 298 27.50 -7.42 -25.06
C TRP A 298 26.29 -7.14 -25.93
N ALA A 299 25.53 -6.09 -25.63
CA ALA A 299 24.37 -5.71 -26.41
C ALA A 299 24.78 -5.01 -27.73
N ASP A 300 23.94 -5.19 -28.75
CA ASP A 300 24.09 -4.57 -30.07
C ASP A 300 25.34 -5.04 -30.88
N ALA A 301 25.29 -4.89 -32.18
CA ALA A 301 26.38 -5.26 -33.09
C ALA A 301 27.65 -4.44 -32.88
N GLY A 302 27.53 -3.20 -32.42
CA GLY A 302 28.66 -2.31 -32.10
C GLY A 302 29.41 -2.67 -30.80
N ARG A 303 28.77 -3.43 -29.90
CA ARG A 303 29.29 -3.82 -28.59
C ARG A 303 29.81 -2.66 -27.76
N ASP A 304 29.14 -1.55 -27.86
CA ASP A 304 29.42 -0.32 -27.14
C ASP A 304 28.21 0.12 -26.29
N THR A 305 28.22 1.35 -25.82
CA THR A 305 27.14 1.94 -25.08
C THR A 305 26.07 2.59 -25.96
N PHE A 306 26.11 2.42 -27.31
CA PHE A 306 25.17 3.06 -28.22
C PHE A 306 23.71 2.62 -27.97
N GLY A 307 23.48 1.40 -27.52
CA GLY A 307 22.14 0.91 -27.14
C GLY A 307 21.43 1.77 -26.09
N TRP A 308 22.18 2.53 -25.28
CA TRP A 308 21.67 3.37 -24.19
C TRP A 308 21.96 4.86 -24.33
N LEU A 309 23.03 5.22 -25.05
CA LEU A 309 23.55 6.60 -25.17
C LEU A 309 23.70 7.04 -26.63
N GLY A 310 23.14 6.29 -27.57
CA GLY A 310 23.37 6.47 -29.01
C GLY A 310 22.57 7.61 -29.64
N THR A 311 21.44 8.00 -29.07
CA THR A 311 20.61 9.12 -29.53
C THR A 311 20.58 10.24 -28.50
N MET A 312 20.29 11.47 -28.96
CA MET A 312 20.12 12.62 -28.05
C MET A 312 19.03 12.34 -27.01
N THR A 313 17.91 11.75 -27.41
CA THR A 313 16.80 11.41 -26.52
C THR A 313 17.25 10.45 -25.39
N GLN A 314 18.00 9.41 -25.74
CA GLN A 314 18.54 8.46 -24.75
C GLN A 314 19.53 9.17 -23.81
N TYR A 315 20.43 9.98 -24.36
CA TYR A 315 21.42 10.71 -23.60
C TYR A 315 20.78 11.72 -22.63
N ASP A 316 19.80 12.49 -23.08
CA ASP A 316 19.10 13.48 -22.25
C ASP A 316 18.34 12.78 -21.10
N ILE A 317 17.62 11.71 -21.39
CA ILE A 317 16.92 10.90 -20.39
C ILE A 317 17.90 10.29 -19.38
N PHE A 318 19.01 9.75 -19.83
CA PHE A 318 20.07 9.24 -18.94
C PHE A 318 20.62 10.35 -18.04
N LYS A 319 20.87 11.53 -18.58
CA LYS A 319 21.32 12.69 -17.80
C LYS A 319 20.26 13.21 -16.81
N ASP A 320 19.01 13.19 -17.18
CA ASP A 320 17.92 13.55 -16.27
C ASP A 320 17.86 12.56 -15.07
N ILE A 321 17.99 11.27 -15.33
CA ILE A 321 18.03 10.25 -14.25
C ILE A 321 19.26 10.46 -13.37
N GLU A 322 20.44 10.60 -13.94
CA GLU A 322 21.69 10.86 -13.22
C GLU A 322 21.61 12.15 -12.38
N GLY A 323 21.11 13.24 -12.99
CA GLY A 323 21.00 14.56 -12.36
C GLY A 323 20.14 14.58 -11.11
N MET A 324 19.20 13.65 -10.96
CA MET A 324 18.35 13.54 -9.77
C MET A 324 19.03 12.84 -8.57
N GLU A 325 20.17 12.16 -8.75
CA GLU A 325 20.79 11.30 -7.72
C GLU A 325 20.87 11.98 -6.36
N LYS A 326 21.38 13.20 -6.30
CA LYS A 326 21.62 13.93 -5.04
C LYS A 326 20.31 14.21 -4.30
N GLU A 327 19.29 14.67 -5.02
CA GLU A 327 18.00 15.03 -4.46
C GLU A 327 17.22 13.79 -4.01
N VAL A 328 17.18 12.72 -4.81
CA VAL A 328 16.49 11.48 -4.45
C VAL A 328 17.16 10.78 -3.27
N LYS A 329 18.50 10.82 -3.17
CA LYS A 329 19.22 10.27 -2.01
C LYS A 329 18.93 11.06 -0.73
N LYS A 330 18.77 12.38 -0.85
CA LYS A 330 18.35 13.23 0.27
C LYS A 330 16.91 12.95 0.67
N ALA A 331 16.03 12.70 -0.30
CA ALA A 331 14.63 12.35 -0.05
C ALA A 331 14.49 10.95 0.58
N GLY A 332 15.27 9.97 0.12
CA GLY A 332 15.22 8.60 0.62
C GLY A 332 13.92 7.85 0.28
N GLY A 333 13.65 6.78 1.02
CA GLY A 333 12.39 6.02 1.01
C GLY A 333 11.87 5.64 -0.38
N ALA A 334 10.58 5.80 -0.61
CA ALA A 334 9.90 5.43 -1.86
C ALA A 334 10.41 6.21 -3.08
N ILE A 335 10.82 7.47 -2.92
CA ILE A 335 11.34 8.31 -4.01
C ILE A 335 12.66 7.72 -4.51
N LEU A 336 13.58 7.39 -3.60
CA LEU A 336 14.86 6.76 -3.93
C LEU A 336 14.65 5.39 -4.60
N ARG A 337 13.75 4.55 -4.06
CA ARG A 337 13.42 3.24 -4.64
C ARG A 337 12.86 3.37 -6.06
N LYS A 338 11.90 4.26 -6.27
CA LYS A 338 11.34 4.53 -7.61
C LYS A 338 12.38 5.02 -8.59
N TRP A 339 13.25 5.94 -8.17
CA TRP A 339 14.35 6.42 -9.00
C TRP A 339 15.33 5.30 -9.36
N ARG A 340 15.67 4.42 -8.41
CA ARG A 340 16.52 3.26 -8.68
C ARG A 340 15.95 2.32 -9.75
N HIS A 341 14.64 2.13 -9.79
CA HIS A 341 14.00 1.40 -10.89
C HIS A 341 14.22 2.08 -12.24
N LEU A 342 14.27 3.42 -12.32
CA LEU A 342 14.57 4.11 -13.58
C LEU A 342 16.01 3.92 -14.05
N THR A 343 16.94 3.55 -13.17
CA THR A 343 18.33 3.28 -13.53
C THR A 343 18.53 1.93 -14.26
N THR A 344 17.50 1.06 -14.29
CA THR A 344 17.51 -0.23 -14.97
C THR A 344 17.82 -0.04 -16.48
N SER A 345 18.76 -0.81 -17.00
CA SER A 345 19.24 -0.68 -18.40
C SER A 345 18.13 -0.78 -19.44
N ASP A 346 17.21 -1.74 -19.26
CA ASP A 346 16.11 -2.02 -20.19
C ASP A 346 15.29 -0.79 -20.54
N HIS A 347 15.02 0.10 -19.59
CA HIS A 347 14.12 1.24 -19.83
C HIS A 347 14.67 2.21 -20.85
N ILE A 348 15.98 2.44 -20.87
CA ILE A 348 16.65 3.28 -21.87
C ILE A 348 16.90 2.48 -23.16
N TYR A 349 17.16 1.18 -23.02
CA TYR A 349 17.34 0.28 -24.17
C TYR A 349 16.09 0.20 -25.06
N PHE A 350 14.87 0.28 -24.50
CA PHE A 350 13.61 0.34 -25.27
C PHE A 350 13.49 1.57 -26.18
N LEU A 351 14.38 2.56 -26.05
CA LEU A 351 14.43 3.77 -26.87
C LEU A 351 15.44 3.66 -28.02
N HIS A 352 16.05 2.51 -28.23
CA HIS A 352 17.08 2.29 -29.24
C HIS A 352 16.50 2.31 -30.67
N GLU A 353 17.12 3.06 -31.56
CA GLU A 353 16.59 3.36 -32.90
C GLU A 353 17.32 2.61 -34.06
N ARG A 354 18.38 1.84 -33.79
CA ARG A 354 19.06 1.10 -34.85
C ARG A 354 18.15 0.04 -35.49
N VAL A 355 18.15 0.01 -36.83
CA VAL A 355 17.44 -1.00 -37.62
C VAL A 355 18.41 -2.12 -37.99
N GLY A 356 18.01 -3.38 -37.73
CA GLY A 356 18.82 -4.57 -38.02
C GLY A 356 18.26 -5.83 -37.40
N GLU A 357 19.05 -6.90 -37.38
CA GLU A 357 18.67 -8.17 -36.70
C GLU A 357 18.34 -7.98 -35.23
N ASP A 358 19.00 -7.03 -34.58
CA ASP A 358 18.76 -6.67 -33.17
C ASP A 358 17.39 -6.02 -32.92
N TYR A 359 16.74 -5.42 -33.95
CA TYR A 359 15.42 -4.81 -33.79
C TYR A 359 14.33 -5.83 -33.40
N ALA A 360 14.44 -7.06 -33.85
CA ALA A 360 13.50 -8.12 -33.48
C ALA A 360 13.58 -8.44 -31.97
N VAL A 361 14.76 -8.40 -31.37
CA VAL A 361 15.00 -8.58 -29.93
C VAL A 361 14.39 -7.42 -29.15
N HIS A 362 14.63 -6.17 -29.56
CA HIS A 362 14.05 -4.98 -28.93
C HIS A 362 12.52 -5.00 -28.96
N SER A 363 11.92 -5.36 -30.11
CA SER A 363 10.47 -5.43 -30.25
C SER A 363 9.85 -6.48 -29.30
N TYR A 364 10.54 -7.59 -29.09
CA TYR A 364 10.08 -8.67 -28.21
C TYR A 364 10.04 -8.26 -26.74
N PHE A 365 11.09 -7.57 -26.26
CA PHE A 365 11.20 -7.21 -24.85
C PHE A 365 10.46 -5.91 -24.48
N ASN A 366 10.19 -5.05 -25.48
CA ASN A 366 9.54 -3.76 -25.25
C ASN A 366 8.05 -3.97 -24.88
N PRO A 367 7.64 -3.69 -23.63
CA PRO A 367 6.28 -3.96 -23.15
C PRO A 367 5.22 -3.02 -23.76
N TYR A 368 5.65 -2.03 -24.53
CA TYR A 368 4.80 -1.02 -25.16
C TYR A 368 4.51 -1.33 -26.63
N GLY A 369 4.41 -2.62 -26.98
CA GLY A 369 4.13 -3.08 -28.34
C GLY A 369 5.25 -2.77 -29.35
N GLY A 370 6.50 -2.71 -28.89
CA GLY A 370 7.67 -2.37 -29.69
C GLY A 370 7.79 -0.86 -30.06
N SER A 371 6.90 -0.02 -29.51
CA SER A 371 6.89 1.43 -29.83
C SER A 371 7.92 2.21 -29.02
N ILE A 372 8.95 2.71 -29.69
CA ILE A 372 9.96 3.61 -29.12
C ILE A 372 9.30 4.88 -28.58
N THR A 373 8.36 5.47 -29.31
CA THR A 373 7.63 6.68 -28.89
C THR A 373 6.87 6.45 -27.59
N GLN A 374 6.18 5.30 -27.45
CA GLN A 374 5.48 4.99 -26.20
C GLN A 374 6.45 4.73 -25.06
N ALA A 375 7.53 4.00 -25.28
CA ALA A 375 8.57 3.79 -24.27
C ALA A 375 9.15 5.12 -23.77
N THR A 376 9.49 6.05 -24.71
CA THR A 376 9.97 7.39 -24.39
C THR A 376 8.95 8.15 -23.55
N HIS A 377 7.68 8.17 -23.97
CA HIS A 377 6.62 8.85 -23.20
C HIS A 377 6.44 8.28 -21.79
N VAL A 378 6.50 6.96 -21.64
CA VAL A 378 6.37 6.33 -20.32
C VAL A 378 7.54 6.73 -19.42
N LEU A 379 8.77 6.58 -19.92
CA LEU A 379 9.97 6.87 -19.13
C LEU A 379 10.05 8.35 -18.73
N THR A 380 9.84 9.27 -19.68
CA THR A 380 9.80 10.71 -19.42
C THR A 380 8.72 11.07 -18.37
N ARG A 381 7.52 10.47 -18.48
CA ARG A 381 6.47 10.68 -17.47
C ARG A 381 6.87 10.22 -16.06
N LYS A 382 7.60 9.11 -15.93
CA LYS A 382 8.05 8.64 -14.60
C LYS A 382 9.16 9.54 -14.04
N ILE A 383 10.03 10.06 -14.88
CA ILE A 383 11.02 11.07 -14.52
C ILE A 383 10.31 12.34 -14.02
N ASP A 384 9.34 12.85 -14.78
CA ASP A 384 8.55 14.02 -14.42
C ASP A 384 7.82 13.82 -13.07
N MET A 385 7.24 12.63 -12.84
CA MET A 385 6.60 12.29 -11.56
C MET A 385 7.58 12.42 -10.39
N LEU A 386 8.80 11.93 -10.54
CA LEU A 386 9.82 12.04 -9.51
C LEU A 386 10.31 13.47 -9.33
N GLN A 387 10.49 14.23 -10.41
CA GLN A 387 10.87 15.64 -10.33
C GLN A 387 9.81 16.49 -9.63
N VAL A 388 8.53 16.23 -9.90
CA VAL A 388 7.42 16.87 -9.17
C VAL A 388 7.45 16.50 -7.69
N ALA A 389 7.61 15.20 -7.38
CA ALA A 389 7.74 14.75 -5.99
C ALA A 389 8.92 15.40 -5.26
N LEU A 390 10.06 15.54 -5.94
CA LEU A 390 11.25 16.22 -5.39
C LEU A 390 11.03 17.73 -5.16
N ARG A 391 10.31 18.43 -6.06
CA ARG A 391 9.98 19.85 -5.87
C ARG A 391 9.02 20.07 -4.69
N GLN A 392 8.16 19.11 -4.44
CA GLN A 392 7.23 19.09 -3.30
C GLN A 392 7.91 18.62 -2.01
N PHE A 393 9.12 18.05 -2.12
CA PHE A 393 9.89 17.63 -0.96
C PHE A 393 10.42 18.88 -0.23
N PRO A 394 9.89 19.23 0.96
CA PRO A 394 10.31 20.47 1.62
C PRO A 394 11.79 20.40 1.96
N THR A 395 12.49 21.50 1.77
CA THR A 395 13.79 21.72 2.41
C THR A 395 13.54 21.81 3.92
N LEU A 396 13.46 20.66 4.57
CA LEU A 396 13.21 20.57 6.01
C LEU A 396 14.32 21.32 6.75
N LYS A 397 13.97 22.52 7.23
CA LYS A 397 14.64 23.06 8.41
C LYS A 397 14.33 22.08 9.54
N LYS A 398 15.34 21.42 10.08
CA LYS A 398 15.25 20.54 11.26
C LYS A 398 14.47 21.23 12.38
N LYS A 399 13.20 20.92 12.54
CA LYS A 399 12.50 20.99 13.82
C LYS A 399 12.21 19.56 14.21
N GLU A 400 12.65 19.18 15.38
CA GLU A 400 12.35 17.88 15.98
C GLU A 400 10.85 17.80 16.32
N LYS A 401 10.02 17.38 15.35
CA LYS A 401 8.57 17.20 15.54
C LYS A 401 8.24 15.72 15.58
N THR A 402 7.40 15.32 16.53
CA THR A 402 6.84 13.97 16.55
C THR A 402 5.65 13.92 15.58
N ALA A 403 5.72 13.05 14.58
CA ALA A 403 4.67 12.85 13.61
C ALA A 403 3.59 11.89 14.14
N VAL A 404 2.34 12.09 13.70
CA VAL A 404 1.23 11.16 13.93
C VAL A 404 0.81 10.53 12.61
N LEU A 405 0.93 9.21 12.48
CA LEU A 405 0.41 8.44 11.35
C LEU A 405 -0.96 7.88 11.70
N ILE A 406 -1.99 8.48 11.13
CA ILE A 406 -3.36 7.98 11.24
C ILE A 406 -3.58 6.91 10.17
N VAL A 407 -4.01 5.72 10.61
CA VAL A 407 -4.26 4.56 9.73
C VAL A 407 -5.74 4.20 9.79
N THR A 408 -6.43 4.29 8.65
CA THR A 408 -7.88 4.11 8.58
C THR A 408 -8.31 3.59 7.20
N PRO A 409 -9.31 2.67 7.11
CA PRO A 409 -9.82 2.22 5.82
C PRO A 409 -10.73 3.25 5.14
N GLU A 410 -11.26 4.20 5.89
CA GLU A 410 -12.17 5.23 5.37
C GLU A 410 -11.84 6.63 5.93
N THR A 411 -12.07 7.65 5.11
CA THR A 411 -11.92 9.06 5.49
C THR A 411 -12.99 9.91 4.79
N GLY A 412 -13.33 11.06 5.37
CA GLY A 412 -14.05 12.12 4.70
C GLY A 412 -13.13 12.95 3.79
N ARG A 413 -13.59 14.11 3.37
CA ARG A 413 -12.75 15.06 2.65
C ARG A 413 -11.71 15.64 3.60
N LEU A 414 -10.46 15.62 3.17
CA LEU A 414 -9.33 16.07 3.98
C LEU A 414 -9.06 17.57 3.76
N PRO A 415 -8.40 18.23 4.72
CA PRO A 415 -7.99 19.63 4.56
C PRO A 415 -7.00 19.80 3.42
N GLU A 416 -7.08 20.93 2.71
CA GLU A 416 -6.25 21.22 1.51
C GLU A 416 -4.75 21.25 1.82
N ASP A 417 -4.35 21.52 3.06
CA ASP A 417 -2.96 21.49 3.54
C ASP A 417 -2.31 20.10 3.50
N MET A 418 -3.13 19.06 3.33
CA MET A 418 -2.64 17.68 3.08
C MET A 418 -2.36 17.40 1.60
N GLY A 419 -2.58 18.35 0.70
CA GLY A 419 -2.31 18.24 -0.73
C GLY A 419 -3.54 18.44 -1.62
N VAL A 420 -3.33 18.67 -2.92
CA VAL A 420 -4.38 19.05 -3.88
C VAL A 420 -5.52 18.01 -3.98
N LEU A 421 -5.23 16.72 -3.76
CA LEU A 421 -6.24 15.66 -3.78
C LEU A 421 -7.05 15.56 -2.50
N ALA A 422 -6.62 16.13 -1.41
CA ALA A 422 -7.21 15.94 -0.09
C ALA A 422 -8.74 16.10 -0.10
N LYS A 423 -9.23 17.12 -0.78
CA LYS A 423 -10.67 17.41 -0.89
C LYS A 423 -11.47 16.45 -1.79
N TYR A 424 -10.79 15.64 -2.60
CA TYR A 424 -11.43 14.67 -3.50
C TYR A 424 -11.37 13.23 -2.95
N ILE A 425 -10.59 13.01 -1.90
CA ILE A 425 -10.46 11.70 -1.27
C ILE A 425 -11.57 11.57 -0.23
N SER A 426 -12.62 10.83 -0.59
CA SER A 426 -13.71 10.49 0.31
C SER A 426 -14.07 9.03 0.17
N GLY A 427 -13.63 8.23 1.14
CA GLY A 427 -13.96 6.81 1.28
C GLY A 427 -15.03 6.55 2.33
N LYS A 428 -15.78 7.56 2.73
CA LYS A 428 -16.76 7.53 3.81
C LYS A 428 -17.85 6.49 3.58
N SER A 429 -17.99 5.57 4.52
CA SER A 429 -19.08 4.58 4.55
C SER A 429 -19.90 4.68 5.83
N GLY A 430 -19.46 5.50 6.79
CA GLY A 430 -20.11 5.74 8.09
C GLY A 430 -19.55 7.01 8.75
N GLY A 431 -19.82 7.16 10.04
CA GLY A 431 -19.40 8.32 10.85
C GLY A 431 -17.89 8.41 11.05
N GLN A 432 -17.17 7.30 10.97
CA GLN A 432 -15.71 7.25 11.19
C GLN A 432 -14.95 8.18 10.23
N GLY A 433 -15.30 8.14 8.92
CA GLY A 433 -14.63 8.97 7.93
C GLY A 433 -14.68 10.47 8.22
N GLU A 434 -15.83 10.97 8.69
CA GLU A 434 -15.98 12.37 9.09
C GLU A 434 -15.12 12.73 10.32
N VAL A 435 -15.09 11.85 11.32
CA VAL A 435 -14.29 12.06 12.54
C VAL A 435 -12.81 12.13 12.21
N ILE A 436 -12.31 11.24 11.32
CA ILE A 436 -10.91 11.23 10.88
C ILE A 436 -10.55 12.53 10.16
N SER A 437 -11.42 12.97 9.24
CA SER A 437 -11.24 14.22 8.52
C SER A 437 -11.15 15.41 9.45
N ALA A 438 -12.09 15.52 10.39
CA ALA A 438 -12.11 16.57 11.39
C ALA A 438 -10.90 16.52 12.36
N LEU A 439 -10.46 15.31 12.71
CA LEU A 439 -9.26 15.13 13.54
C LEU A 439 -8.00 15.59 12.80
N CYS A 440 -7.83 15.22 11.53
CA CYS A 440 -6.71 15.69 10.72
C CYS A 440 -6.66 17.22 10.63
N GLU A 441 -7.82 17.86 10.33
CA GLU A 441 -7.95 19.32 10.26
C GLU A 441 -7.53 19.96 11.60
N GLY A 442 -8.11 19.52 12.70
CA GLY A 442 -7.85 20.11 14.00
C GLY A 442 -6.41 19.91 14.52
N LEU A 443 -5.74 18.83 14.15
CA LEU A 443 -4.32 18.60 14.48
C LEU A 443 -3.39 19.49 13.64
N ILE A 444 -3.67 19.60 12.34
CA ILE A 444 -2.88 20.46 11.42
C ILE A 444 -2.98 21.92 11.83
N ASP A 445 -4.17 22.40 12.16
CA ASP A 445 -4.39 23.77 12.65
C ASP A 445 -3.55 24.12 13.89
N ARG A 446 -3.19 23.09 14.68
CA ARG A 446 -2.30 23.23 15.85
C ARG A 446 -0.82 22.96 15.56
N GLY A 447 -0.47 22.86 14.28
CA GLY A 447 0.91 22.71 13.82
C GLY A 447 1.52 21.32 14.05
N ILE A 448 0.68 20.30 14.33
CA ILE A 448 1.12 18.91 14.49
C ILE A 448 1.35 18.31 13.09
N GLU A 449 2.41 17.54 12.95
CA GLU A 449 2.72 16.82 11.72
C GLU A 449 1.85 15.57 11.62
N VAL A 450 0.93 15.57 10.65
CA VAL A 450 -0.04 14.48 10.45
C VAL A 450 0.20 13.81 9.11
N HIS A 451 0.31 12.50 9.14
CA HIS A 451 0.26 11.60 7.99
C HIS A 451 -1.01 10.77 8.04
N LEU A 452 -1.62 10.53 6.89
CA LEU A 452 -2.80 9.67 6.76
C LEU A 452 -2.52 8.54 5.79
N ALA A 453 -2.76 7.29 6.22
CA ALA A 453 -2.74 6.12 5.35
C ALA A 453 -4.15 5.55 5.19
N THR A 454 -4.61 5.42 3.94
CA THR A 454 -5.96 4.94 3.62
C THR A 454 -6.02 4.20 2.29
N LEU A 455 -7.15 3.51 2.02
CA LEU A 455 -7.38 2.78 0.77
C LEU A 455 -7.53 3.71 -0.44
N ASN A 456 -6.91 3.36 -1.55
CA ASN A 456 -7.14 4.03 -2.83
C ASN A 456 -8.42 3.48 -3.50
N LEU A 457 -9.58 3.99 -3.11
CA LEU A 457 -10.88 3.67 -3.72
C LEU A 457 -11.09 4.52 -4.99
N LYS A 458 -10.21 4.38 -5.97
CA LYS A 458 -10.13 5.20 -7.18
C LYS A 458 -11.49 5.46 -7.84
N LYS A 459 -12.24 4.39 -8.13
CA LYS A 459 -13.55 4.49 -8.81
C LYS A 459 -14.56 5.32 -8.00
N ARG A 460 -14.51 5.22 -6.69
CA ARG A 460 -15.37 6.02 -5.80
C ARG A 460 -14.97 7.49 -5.86
N PHE A 461 -13.67 7.78 -5.68
CA PHE A 461 -13.17 9.15 -5.67
C PHE A 461 -13.49 9.88 -6.98
N GLN A 462 -13.28 9.21 -8.12
CA GLN A 462 -13.65 9.76 -9.42
C GLN A 462 -15.16 10.04 -9.54
N ARG A 463 -16.00 9.11 -9.07
CA ARG A 463 -17.46 9.25 -9.15
C ARG A 463 -18.00 10.39 -8.27
N GLU A 464 -17.55 10.47 -7.03
CA GLU A 464 -18.03 11.48 -6.06
C GLU A 464 -17.59 12.89 -6.43
N ALA A 465 -16.35 13.03 -6.95
CA ALA A 465 -15.83 14.31 -7.40
C ALA A 465 -16.21 14.66 -8.86
N GLN A 466 -16.97 13.79 -9.56
CA GLN A 466 -17.34 13.91 -10.97
C GLN A 466 -16.15 14.14 -11.90
N LEU A 467 -15.01 13.48 -11.61
CA LEU A 467 -13.78 13.61 -12.34
C LEU A 467 -13.71 12.61 -13.50
N SER A 468 -13.38 13.11 -14.67
CA SER A 468 -12.97 12.25 -15.79
C SER A 468 -11.63 11.56 -15.47
N GLU A 469 -11.29 10.49 -16.19
CA GLU A 469 -10.03 9.78 -16.05
C GLU A 469 -8.81 10.72 -16.24
N SER A 470 -8.89 11.63 -17.23
CA SER A 470 -7.82 12.60 -17.46
C SER A 470 -7.66 13.62 -16.32
N GLN A 471 -8.77 14.11 -15.77
CA GLN A 471 -8.74 15.02 -14.62
C GLN A 471 -8.21 14.32 -13.37
N TRP A 472 -8.64 13.08 -13.10
CA TRP A 472 -8.12 12.28 -12.00
C TRP A 472 -6.60 12.10 -12.10
N ARG A 473 -6.09 11.74 -13.29
CA ARG A 473 -4.65 11.61 -13.52
C ARG A 473 -3.91 12.91 -13.26
N GLU A 474 -4.42 14.03 -13.76
CA GLU A 474 -3.80 15.33 -13.55
C GLU A 474 -3.73 15.71 -12.07
N ILE A 475 -4.82 15.51 -11.32
CA ILE A 475 -4.88 15.80 -9.90
C ILE A 475 -3.94 14.86 -9.11
N ARG A 476 -3.95 13.56 -9.42
CA ARG A 476 -3.05 12.58 -8.79
C ARG A 476 -1.58 12.90 -8.99
N TYR A 477 -1.24 13.45 -10.12
CA TYR A 477 0.11 13.91 -10.40
C TYR A 477 0.58 15.04 -9.48
N LYS A 478 -0.35 15.86 -8.99
CA LYS A 478 -0.09 17.00 -8.09
C LYS A 478 -0.16 16.65 -6.60
N ILE A 479 -0.33 15.36 -6.25
CA ILE A 479 -0.35 14.94 -4.84
C ILE A 479 1.00 15.23 -4.19
N ASP A 480 0.93 15.75 -2.96
CA ASP A 480 2.05 15.67 -2.03
C ASP A 480 2.11 14.22 -1.46
N PRO A 481 3.05 13.38 -1.89
CA PRO A 481 3.14 12.00 -1.42
C PRO A 481 3.58 11.90 0.05
N ASP A 482 3.93 13.02 0.67
CA ASP A 482 4.53 13.01 2.00
C ASP A 482 3.53 12.99 3.14
N LYS A 483 2.28 13.43 2.93
CA LYS A 483 1.25 13.47 3.98
C LYS A 483 0.11 12.47 3.78
N ILE A 484 -0.23 12.12 2.53
CA ILE A 484 -1.30 11.19 2.21
C ILE A 484 -0.73 9.94 1.56
N HIS A 485 -0.84 8.80 2.25
CA HIS A 485 -0.37 7.50 1.80
C HIS A 485 -1.57 6.67 1.30
N LEU A 486 -1.84 6.74 -0.01
CA LEU A 486 -2.89 5.93 -0.63
C LEU A 486 -2.36 4.54 -0.96
N VAL A 487 -2.84 3.54 -0.22
CA VAL A 487 -2.56 2.13 -0.53
C VAL A 487 -3.33 1.72 -1.77
N SER A 488 -2.62 1.27 -2.80
CA SER A 488 -3.21 0.90 -4.10
C SER A 488 -3.14 -0.61 -4.30
N SER A 489 -4.29 -1.22 -4.62
CA SER A 489 -4.38 -2.63 -5.00
C SER A 489 -5.53 -2.85 -5.98
N ALA A 490 -5.37 -3.79 -6.90
CA ALA A 490 -6.43 -4.23 -7.81
C ALA A 490 -7.65 -4.79 -7.06
N VAL A 491 -7.45 -5.28 -5.84
CA VAL A 491 -8.51 -5.83 -4.98
C VAL A 491 -9.59 -4.80 -4.68
N PHE A 492 -9.22 -3.55 -4.45
CA PHE A 492 -10.17 -2.52 -3.99
C PHE A 492 -10.23 -1.25 -4.86
N ALA A 493 -9.41 -1.10 -5.88
CA ALA A 493 -9.43 0.08 -6.77
C ALA A 493 -10.80 0.37 -7.40
N ASN A 494 -11.57 -0.68 -7.67
CA ASN A 494 -12.92 -0.60 -8.26
C ASN A 494 -14.06 -0.63 -7.26
N LEU A 495 -13.77 -0.75 -5.96
CA LEU A 495 -14.79 -0.75 -4.91
C LEU A 495 -15.34 0.66 -4.66
N LEU A 496 -16.59 0.72 -4.24
CA LEU A 496 -17.25 1.97 -3.84
C LEU A 496 -17.25 2.18 -2.31
N SER A 497 -16.79 1.21 -1.56
CA SER A 497 -16.69 1.24 -0.10
C SER A 497 -15.58 0.29 0.36
N ALA A 498 -14.90 0.63 1.44
CA ALA A 498 -13.93 -0.24 2.11
C ALA A 498 -14.53 -1.59 2.55
N TYR A 499 -15.84 -1.61 2.80
CA TYR A 499 -16.58 -2.79 3.28
C TYR A 499 -17.31 -3.55 2.17
N ALA A 500 -17.08 -3.21 0.89
CA ALA A 500 -17.63 -3.92 -0.25
C ALA A 500 -16.74 -5.10 -0.67
N GLY A 501 -17.34 -6.10 -1.31
CA GLY A 501 -16.60 -7.26 -1.82
C GLY A 501 -16.00 -8.14 -0.71
N ASN A 502 -14.79 -8.65 -0.92
CA ASN A 502 -14.08 -9.48 0.08
C ASN A 502 -13.31 -8.59 1.07
N THR A 503 -13.95 -8.25 2.19
CA THR A 503 -13.38 -7.37 3.21
C THR A 503 -12.12 -7.92 3.88
N LEU A 504 -12.02 -9.24 4.04
CA LEU A 504 -10.82 -9.87 4.61
C LEU A 504 -9.62 -9.73 3.68
N LEU A 505 -9.81 -9.93 2.38
CA LEU A 505 -8.75 -9.74 1.39
C LEU A 505 -8.34 -8.26 1.29
N THR A 506 -9.32 -7.35 1.31
CA THR A 506 -9.06 -5.90 1.36
C THR A 506 -8.21 -5.53 2.58
N ALA A 507 -8.58 -6.03 3.76
CA ALA A 507 -7.84 -5.77 5.00
C ALA A 507 -6.42 -6.38 4.97
N ALA A 508 -6.27 -7.60 4.45
CA ALA A 508 -4.97 -8.26 4.33
C ALA A 508 -3.99 -7.47 3.42
N GLU A 509 -4.46 -7.07 2.23
CA GLU A 509 -3.69 -6.22 1.31
C GLU A 509 -3.30 -4.88 1.94
N PHE A 510 -4.27 -4.22 2.59
CA PHE A 510 -4.05 -2.95 3.25
C PHE A 510 -3.02 -3.06 4.37
N GLN A 511 -3.17 -4.03 5.26
CA GLN A 511 -2.26 -4.25 6.38
C GLN A 511 -0.85 -4.66 5.91
N ARG A 512 -0.74 -5.43 4.83
CA ARG A 512 0.55 -5.83 4.26
C ARG A 512 1.36 -4.63 3.77
N GLU A 513 0.76 -3.74 2.98
CA GLU A 513 1.44 -2.54 2.47
C GLU A 513 1.82 -1.56 3.60
N LEU A 514 0.94 -1.39 4.59
CA LEU A 514 1.23 -0.57 5.76
C LEU A 514 2.44 -1.09 6.54
N THR A 515 2.48 -2.40 6.79
CA THR A 515 3.53 -3.05 7.56
C THR A 515 4.88 -3.08 6.82
N ASN A 516 4.85 -3.46 5.54
CA ASN A 516 6.07 -3.65 4.77
C ASN A 516 6.71 -2.34 4.33
N GLN A 517 5.92 -1.30 4.07
CA GLN A 517 6.40 -0.08 3.44
C GLN A 517 6.07 1.20 4.24
N ILE A 518 4.81 1.53 4.43
CA ILE A 518 4.39 2.89 4.84
C ILE A 518 4.89 3.25 6.24
N ILE A 519 4.75 2.36 7.23
CA ILE A 519 5.23 2.62 8.60
C ILE A 519 6.74 2.87 8.60
N LYS A 520 7.51 2.05 7.87
CA LYS A 520 8.97 2.17 7.77
C LYS A 520 9.37 3.50 7.13
N GLU A 521 8.69 3.89 6.04
CA GLU A 521 8.95 5.15 5.33
C GLU A 521 8.65 6.38 6.20
N VAL A 522 7.48 6.41 6.85
CA VAL A 522 7.09 7.54 7.71
C VAL A 522 7.98 7.60 8.95
N SER A 523 8.30 6.45 9.56
CA SER A 523 9.23 6.39 10.71
C SER A 523 10.62 6.91 10.35
N ALA A 524 11.15 6.53 9.19
CA ALA A 524 12.46 7.02 8.72
C ALA A 524 12.46 8.53 8.48
N LYS A 525 11.39 9.09 7.88
CA LYS A 525 11.22 10.53 7.63
C LYS A 525 11.11 11.35 8.92
N SER A 526 10.45 10.83 9.94
CA SER A 526 10.30 11.46 11.26
C SER A 526 11.45 11.14 12.23
N GLU A 527 12.59 10.65 11.72
CA GLU A 527 13.77 10.30 12.53
C GLU A 527 13.43 9.36 13.72
N GLY A 528 12.44 8.46 13.53
CA GLY A 528 11.96 7.53 14.57
C GLY A 528 11.00 8.14 15.59
N LYS A 529 10.64 9.43 15.47
CA LYS A 529 9.66 10.10 16.32
C LYS A 529 8.27 10.00 15.69
N LEU A 530 7.66 8.84 15.78
CA LEU A 530 6.38 8.51 15.19
C LEU A 530 5.43 7.95 16.24
N ILE A 531 4.16 8.35 16.17
CA ILE A 531 3.03 7.70 16.85
C ILE A 531 2.13 7.11 15.78
N VAL A 532 1.78 5.83 15.89
CA VAL A 532 0.78 5.20 15.04
C VAL A 532 -0.59 5.27 15.71
N HIS A 533 -1.58 5.84 15.02
CA HIS A 533 -2.96 5.88 15.46
C HIS A 533 -3.83 5.06 14.49
N SER A 534 -4.16 3.83 14.85
CA SER A 534 -4.97 2.92 14.04
C SER A 534 -6.44 2.94 14.46
N HIS A 535 -7.34 2.73 13.48
CA HIS A 535 -8.79 2.78 13.66
C HIS A 535 -9.46 1.48 13.21
N ASP A 536 -10.10 0.79 14.14
CA ASP A 536 -10.81 -0.49 13.96
C ASP A 536 -9.95 -1.63 13.37
N TRP A 537 -10.55 -2.79 13.20
CA TRP A 537 -9.87 -4.04 12.85
C TRP A 537 -9.16 -4.04 11.48
N MET A 538 -9.70 -3.33 10.48
CA MET A 538 -9.10 -3.30 9.13
C MET A 538 -7.75 -2.57 9.11
N ALA A 539 -7.57 -1.57 9.99
CA ALA A 539 -6.34 -0.80 10.12
C ALA A 539 -5.47 -1.25 11.33
N GLY A 540 -5.95 -2.25 12.08
CA GLY A 540 -5.28 -2.87 13.21
C GLY A 540 -4.42 -4.08 12.83
N GLY A 541 -4.61 -5.20 13.54
CA GLY A 541 -3.99 -6.49 13.23
C GLY A 541 -2.47 -6.44 13.14
N VAL A 542 -1.91 -6.90 12.02
CA VAL A 542 -0.45 -6.98 11.84
C VAL A 542 0.24 -5.61 11.81
N VAL A 543 -0.48 -4.54 11.48
CA VAL A 543 0.03 -3.16 11.50
C VAL A 543 0.45 -2.75 12.91
N THR A 544 -0.42 -2.97 13.89
CA THR A 544 -0.15 -2.63 15.29
C THR A 544 0.89 -3.55 15.92
N ALA A 545 0.85 -4.85 15.60
CA ALA A 545 1.84 -5.82 16.06
C ALA A 545 3.25 -5.45 15.56
N HIS A 546 3.38 -5.09 14.28
CA HIS A 546 4.64 -4.62 13.70
C HIS A 546 5.11 -3.30 14.35
N ALA A 547 4.22 -2.32 14.50
CA ALA A 547 4.58 -1.05 15.14
C ALA A 547 5.06 -1.26 16.59
N LYS A 548 4.44 -2.19 17.34
CA LYS A 548 4.86 -2.58 18.69
C LYS A 548 6.26 -3.19 18.68
N TYR A 549 6.53 -4.12 17.77
CA TYR A 549 7.85 -4.72 17.58
C TYR A 549 8.92 -3.68 17.24
N ALA A 550 8.57 -2.70 16.41
CA ALA A 550 9.45 -1.58 16.03
C ALA A 550 9.65 -0.54 17.16
N GLY A 551 9.04 -0.73 18.35
CA GLY A 551 9.12 0.20 19.47
C GLY A 551 8.36 1.52 19.25
N ILE A 552 7.45 1.60 18.27
CA ILE A 552 6.65 2.78 17.97
C ILE A 552 5.44 2.82 18.91
N PRO A 553 5.17 3.93 19.63
CA PRO A 553 3.96 4.09 20.44
C PRO A 553 2.69 4.02 19.59
N ILE A 554 1.66 3.34 20.13
CA ILE A 554 0.41 3.08 19.40
C ILE A 554 -0.79 3.54 20.21
N LEU A 555 -1.64 4.35 19.58
CA LEU A 555 -3.03 4.54 19.97
C LEU A 555 -3.92 3.72 19.05
N HIS A 556 -4.80 2.88 19.59
CA HIS A 556 -5.80 2.18 18.80
C HIS A 556 -7.20 2.63 19.19
N THR A 557 -7.95 3.22 18.26
CA THR A 557 -9.34 3.65 18.51
C THR A 557 -10.33 2.59 18.02
N VAL A 558 -11.18 2.14 18.93
CA VAL A 558 -12.26 1.17 18.71
C VAL A 558 -13.56 1.94 18.46
N HIS A 559 -13.94 2.06 17.18
CA HIS A 559 -15.25 2.62 16.80
C HIS A 559 -16.36 1.58 16.89
N ASN A 560 -16.00 0.31 16.70
CA ASN A 560 -16.89 -0.84 16.88
C ASN A 560 -16.10 -2.06 17.36
N VAL A 561 -16.77 -3.01 17.98
CA VAL A 561 -16.16 -4.24 18.53
C VAL A 561 -16.04 -5.38 17.53
N PHE A 562 -16.39 -5.15 16.27
CA PHE A 562 -16.21 -6.14 15.20
C PHE A 562 -14.74 -6.49 14.99
N THR A 563 -14.49 -7.72 14.58
CA THR A 563 -13.16 -8.18 14.17
C THR A 563 -13.21 -8.89 12.83
N GLY A 564 -12.06 -9.00 12.18
CA GLY A 564 -11.83 -9.85 11.03
C GLY A 564 -10.75 -10.88 11.36
N HIS A 565 -10.98 -12.13 10.96
CA HIS A 565 -10.03 -13.23 11.13
C HIS A 565 -9.32 -13.47 9.79
N ILE A 566 -8.12 -12.90 9.62
CA ILE A 566 -7.36 -13.01 8.37
C ILE A 566 -6.52 -14.29 8.40
N PRO A 567 -6.76 -15.25 7.47
CA PRO A 567 -5.93 -16.45 7.34
C PRO A 567 -4.46 -16.10 7.05
N LEU A 568 -3.52 -16.83 7.65
CA LEU A 568 -2.08 -16.58 7.48
C LEU A 568 -1.63 -16.60 6.01
N GLU A 569 -2.29 -17.39 5.19
CA GLU A 569 -2.03 -17.46 3.74
C GLU A 569 -2.30 -16.14 3.00
N MET A 570 -3.22 -15.30 3.50
CA MET A 570 -3.49 -13.96 2.94
C MET A 570 -2.47 -12.92 3.39
N LEU A 571 -1.67 -13.22 4.41
CA LEU A 571 -0.61 -12.36 4.95
C LEU A 571 0.78 -12.76 4.46
N MET A 572 0.87 -13.62 3.44
CA MET A 572 2.15 -13.98 2.84
C MET A 572 2.92 -12.73 2.38
N GLY A 573 4.23 -12.69 2.69
CA GLY A 573 5.08 -11.53 2.45
C GLY A 573 5.16 -10.54 3.63
N VAL A 574 4.45 -10.80 4.74
CA VAL A 574 4.68 -10.14 6.03
C VAL A 574 5.53 -11.04 6.90
N GLU A 575 6.61 -10.53 7.46
CA GLU A 575 7.54 -11.29 8.33
C GLU A 575 6.94 -11.47 9.74
N LEU A 576 5.86 -12.28 9.83
CA LEU A 576 5.08 -12.47 11.07
C LEU A 576 5.92 -13.04 12.21
N ASP A 577 6.94 -13.85 11.92
CA ASP A 577 7.79 -14.51 12.91
C ASP A 577 8.50 -13.51 13.83
N HIS A 578 8.78 -12.30 13.35
CA HIS A 578 9.45 -11.26 14.13
C HIS A 578 8.58 -10.69 15.26
N PHE A 579 7.25 -10.77 15.14
CA PHE A 579 6.32 -10.17 16.11
C PHE A 579 5.15 -11.08 16.48
N THR A 580 5.35 -12.39 16.36
CA THR A 580 4.36 -13.44 16.70
C THR A 580 3.79 -13.26 18.12
N GLU A 581 4.59 -12.86 19.09
CA GLU A 581 4.17 -12.63 20.47
C GLU A 581 3.14 -11.51 20.63
N HIS A 582 3.09 -10.58 19.67
CA HIS A 582 2.15 -9.47 19.65
C HIS A 582 0.84 -9.80 18.92
N LEU A 583 0.78 -10.93 18.21
CA LEU A 583 -0.42 -11.37 17.50
C LEU A 583 -1.40 -12.09 18.44
N TYR A 584 -2.67 -12.06 18.06
CA TYR A 584 -3.72 -12.90 18.63
C TYR A 584 -4.17 -13.87 17.53
N PHE A 585 -3.92 -15.16 17.73
CA PHE A 585 -4.31 -16.20 16.77
C PHE A 585 -5.68 -16.77 17.13
N SER A 586 -6.45 -17.09 16.10
CA SER A 586 -7.70 -17.81 16.18
C SER A 586 -7.73 -18.91 15.12
N GLU A 587 -8.63 -19.87 15.29
CA GLU A 587 -8.89 -20.89 14.29
C GLU A 587 -10.30 -20.70 13.72
N GLU A 588 -10.40 -20.47 12.41
CA GLU A 588 -11.65 -20.28 11.69
C GLU A 588 -11.70 -21.20 10.46
N TYR A 589 -12.76 -21.98 10.38
CA TYR A 589 -12.96 -22.96 9.27
C TYR A 589 -11.74 -23.87 9.02
N GLY A 590 -11.06 -24.29 10.11
CA GLY A 590 -9.87 -25.16 10.02
C GLY A 590 -8.59 -24.43 9.55
N LYS A 591 -8.57 -23.11 9.56
CA LYS A 591 -7.40 -22.28 9.22
C LYS A 591 -6.95 -21.47 10.42
N ILE A 592 -5.62 -21.35 10.59
CA ILE A 592 -5.04 -20.42 11.56
C ILE A 592 -5.14 -19.02 10.99
N CYS A 593 -5.74 -18.12 11.76
CA CYS A 593 -6.01 -16.75 11.39
C CYS A 593 -5.41 -15.78 12.43
N VAL A 594 -5.13 -14.55 12.00
CA VAL A 594 -4.91 -13.41 12.90
C VAL A 594 -6.26 -12.76 13.17
N ASP A 595 -6.65 -12.70 14.45
CA ASP A 595 -7.77 -11.88 14.92
C ASP A 595 -7.32 -10.41 14.97
N CYS A 596 -7.78 -9.62 14.02
CA CYS A 596 -7.24 -8.28 13.78
C CYS A 596 -7.57 -7.28 14.88
N GLN A 597 -8.80 -7.29 15.43
CA GLN A 597 -9.18 -6.36 16.49
C GLN A 597 -8.52 -6.73 17.82
N ALA A 598 -8.54 -8.02 18.16
CA ALA A 598 -7.87 -8.49 19.39
C ALA A 598 -6.35 -8.24 19.32
N THR A 599 -5.71 -8.49 18.19
CA THR A 599 -4.30 -8.16 17.96
C THR A 599 -4.02 -6.66 18.13
N ALA A 600 -4.88 -5.82 17.54
CA ALA A 600 -4.72 -4.38 17.63
C ALA A 600 -4.80 -3.88 19.06
N ILE A 601 -5.78 -4.36 19.82
CA ILE A 601 -5.94 -4.02 21.25
C ILE A 601 -4.76 -4.54 22.07
N LYS A 602 -4.37 -5.80 21.88
CA LYS A 602 -3.23 -6.43 22.57
C LYS A 602 -1.93 -5.62 22.37
N SER A 603 -1.66 -5.23 21.14
CA SER A 603 -0.41 -4.55 20.75
C SER A 603 -0.38 -3.07 21.08
N ALA A 604 -1.52 -2.40 21.14
CA ALA A 604 -1.60 -0.97 21.39
C ALA A 604 -0.96 -0.57 22.73
N THR A 605 -0.30 0.58 22.77
CA THR A 605 0.18 1.20 24.02
C THR A 605 -1.00 1.72 24.82
N LEU A 606 -1.94 2.38 24.16
CA LEU A 606 -3.21 2.83 24.72
C LEU A 606 -4.33 2.46 23.75
N ILE A 607 -5.50 2.12 24.30
CA ILE A 607 -6.73 1.98 23.51
C ILE A 607 -7.72 3.09 23.86
N ASN A 608 -8.44 3.55 22.84
CA ASN A 608 -9.51 4.54 22.98
C ASN A 608 -10.84 3.97 22.53
N PHE A 609 -11.87 4.11 23.37
CA PHE A 609 -13.27 3.87 23.00
C PHE A 609 -13.97 5.21 22.75
N VAL A 610 -14.89 5.23 21.79
CA VAL A 610 -15.60 6.46 21.40
C VAL A 610 -16.83 6.77 22.29
N GLY A 611 -17.01 6.03 23.39
CA GLY A 611 -18.01 6.22 24.41
C GLY A 611 -17.56 5.58 25.73
N HIS A 612 -17.71 6.31 26.84
CA HIS A 612 -17.30 5.82 28.16
C HIS A 612 -18.17 4.65 28.63
N ARG A 613 -19.48 4.81 28.54
CA ARG A 613 -20.44 3.77 28.93
C ARG A 613 -20.29 2.51 28.08
N PHE A 614 -20.01 2.66 26.77
CA PHE A 614 -19.78 1.49 25.92
C PHE A 614 -18.54 0.69 26.35
N LEU A 615 -17.44 1.36 26.72
CA LEU A 615 -16.27 0.69 27.29
C LEU A 615 -16.65 -0.06 28.57
N GLN A 616 -17.43 0.55 29.48
CA GLN A 616 -17.90 -0.11 30.70
C GLN A 616 -18.77 -1.32 30.40
N GLU A 617 -19.73 -1.21 29.46
CA GLU A 617 -20.61 -2.32 29.03
C GLU A 617 -19.83 -3.52 28.51
N VAL A 618 -18.72 -3.28 27.78
CA VAL A 618 -17.81 -4.35 27.31
C VAL A 618 -17.05 -4.99 28.47
N VAL A 619 -16.55 -4.19 29.42
CA VAL A 619 -15.78 -4.67 30.60
C VAL A 619 -16.69 -5.38 31.61
N GLU A 620 -17.91 -4.88 31.83
CA GLU A 620 -18.90 -5.42 32.79
C GLU A 620 -19.66 -6.65 32.25
N ASP A 621 -19.32 -7.14 31.05
CA ASP A 621 -19.99 -8.27 30.40
C ASP A 621 -21.50 -8.05 30.12
N TYR A 622 -21.92 -6.80 29.92
CA TYR A 622 -23.31 -6.43 29.70
C TYR A 622 -23.99 -7.17 28.53
N PHE A 623 -23.19 -7.60 27.53
CA PHE A 623 -23.65 -8.29 26.34
C PHE A 623 -23.42 -9.82 26.36
N MET A 624 -23.27 -10.44 27.55
CA MET A 624 -23.00 -11.87 27.64
C MET A 624 -24.09 -12.78 27.06
N ASP A 625 -25.35 -12.36 27.15
CA ASP A 625 -26.48 -13.10 26.62
C ASP A 625 -26.61 -13.02 25.08
N ARG A 626 -25.79 -12.22 24.44
CA ARG A 626 -25.78 -11.99 23.00
C ARG A 626 -24.34 -11.93 22.47
N PRO A 627 -24.04 -12.56 21.31
CA PRO A 627 -22.68 -12.59 20.77
C PRO A 627 -22.26 -11.27 20.07
N ILE A 628 -22.46 -10.13 20.75
CA ILE A 628 -22.16 -8.79 20.19
C ILE A 628 -20.66 -8.53 20.22
N VAL A 629 -20.02 -8.87 21.37
CA VAL A 629 -18.58 -8.63 21.57
C VAL A 629 -17.83 -9.95 21.47
N PRO A 630 -16.94 -10.13 20.47
CA PRO A 630 -16.12 -11.33 20.38
C PRO A 630 -15.32 -11.56 21.67
N HIS A 631 -15.22 -12.82 22.09
CA HIS A 631 -14.53 -13.19 23.35
C HIS A 631 -13.07 -12.71 23.38
N SER A 632 -12.35 -12.87 22.26
CA SER A 632 -10.97 -12.40 22.09
C SER A 632 -10.84 -10.88 22.33
N VAL A 633 -11.71 -10.10 21.69
CA VAL A 633 -11.76 -8.64 21.83
C VAL A 633 -12.06 -8.25 23.28
N ARG A 634 -13.08 -8.85 23.88
CA ARG A 634 -13.46 -8.58 25.28
C ARG A 634 -12.31 -8.85 26.25
N LYS A 635 -11.62 -9.97 26.08
CA LYS A 635 -10.47 -10.34 26.91
C LYS A 635 -9.40 -9.25 26.89
N GLU A 636 -8.97 -8.85 25.69
CA GLU A 636 -7.90 -7.87 25.52
C GLU A 636 -8.33 -6.46 25.99
N VAL A 637 -9.62 -6.10 25.82
CA VAL A 637 -10.17 -4.84 26.37
C VAL A 637 -10.09 -4.83 27.90
N LYS A 638 -10.50 -5.94 28.59
CA LYS A 638 -10.41 -6.04 30.04
C LYS A 638 -8.97 -5.91 30.53
N GLU A 639 -8.02 -6.58 29.88
CA GLU A 639 -6.60 -6.47 30.24
C GLU A 639 -6.10 -5.02 30.14
N LYS A 640 -6.43 -4.31 29.06
CA LYS A 640 -6.09 -2.89 28.90
C LYS A 640 -6.76 -1.99 29.92
N TYR A 641 -8.03 -2.24 30.22
CA TYR A 641 -8.80 -1.47 31.20
C TYR A 641 -8.19 -1.57 32.61
N TYR A 642 -7.96 -2.80 33.10
CA TYR A 642 -7.36 -3.02 34.40
C TYR A 642 -5.88 -2.59 34.49
N ALA A 643 -5.17 -2.54 33.39
CA ALA A 643 -3.82 -1.98 33.30
C ALA A 643 -3.79 -0.44 33.26
N GLY A 644 -4.94 0.26 33.26
CA GLY A 644 -5.01 1.72 33.10
C GLY A 644 -4.60 2.22 31.72
N ALA A 645 -4.66 1.34 30.71
CA ALA A 645 -4.29 1.62 29.32
C ALA A 645 -5.50 1.79 28.39
N ALA A 646 -6.71 1.81 28.94
CA ALA A 646 -7.94 2.10 28.22
C ALA A 646 -8.47 3.49 28.60
N LEU A 647 -8.90 4.24 27.61
CA LEU A 647 -9.46 5.58 27.77
C LEU A 647 -10.68 5.77 26.87
N SER A 648 -11.36 6.90 26.99
CA SER A 648 -12.54 7.21 26.21
C SER A 648 -12.50 8.67 25.76
N ILE A 649 -12.47 8.88 24.43
CA ILE A 649 -12.62 10.19 23.79
C ILE A 649 -13.80 10.11 22.84
N MET A 650 -14.85 10.90 23.13
CA MET A 650 -16.04 10.96 22.28
C MET A 650 -15.73 11.64 20.94
N ASN A 651 -16.33 11.10 19.88
CA ASN A 651 -16.31 11.75 18.57
C ASN A 651 -17.10 13.06 18.60
N ALA A 652 -16.57 14.09 17.94
CA ALA A 652 -17.25 15.33 17.68
C ALA A 652 -17.74 15.42 16.24
N PRO A 653 -18.93 16.03 15.98
CA PRO A 653 -19.36 16.34 14.61
C PRO A 653 -18.42 17.36 13.95
N SER A 654 -18.21 17.22 12.63
CA SER A 654 -17.45 18.22 11.86
C SER A 654 -18.18 19.57 11.82
N LEU A 655 -17.45 20.65 11.54
CA LEU A 655 -18.05 21.99 11.44
C LEU A 655 -19.11 22.11 10.32
N ALA A 656 -19.05 21.25 9.30
CA ALA A 656 -20.07 21.16 8.26
C ALA A 656 -21.44 20.66 8.79
N MET A 657 -21.45 20.00 9.95
CA MET A 657 -22.66 19.51 10.63
C MET A 657 -23.30 20.56 11.56
N TYR A 658 -22.96 21.81 11.43
CA TYR A 658 -23.55 22.92 12.18
C TYR A 658 -24.59 23.63 11.30
N PRO A 659 -25.79 23.97 11.81
CA PRO A 659 -26.85 24.56 10.99
C PRO A 659 -26.47 25.92 10.38
N GLU A 660 -25.53 26.67 10.97
CA GLU A 660 -25.00 27.92 10.41
C GLU A 660 -24.16 27.69 9.14
N ARG A 661 -23.54 26.52 8.99
CA ARG A 661 -22.62 26.18 7.90
C ARG A 661 -23.16 25.09 6.97
N CYS A 662 -24.35 24.58 7.26
CA CYS A 662 -24.96 23.51 6.47
C CYS A 662 -25.32 24.00 5.06
N GLY A 663 -24.67 23.42 4.05
CA GLY A 663 -24.90 23.77 2.64
C GLY A 663 -26.25 23.29 2.07
N TYR A 664 -27.01 22.50 2.83
CA TYR A 664 -28.30 21.92 2.40
C TYR A 664 -29.51 22.53 3.09
N CYS A 665 -29.31 23.38 4.11
CA CYS A 665 -30.38 24.12 4.73
C CYS A 665 -30.92 25.19 3.78
N VAL A 666 -32.25 25.34 3.69
CA VAL A 666 -32.90 26.45 2.99
C VAL A 666 -32.66 27.76 3.74
N ARG A 667 -32.74 27.67 5.06
CA ARG A 667 -32.41 28.78 5.97
C ARG A 667 -31.42 28.26 7.04
N ASN A 668 -30.20 28.79 7.02
CA ASN A 668 -29.20 28.57 8.05
C ASN A 668 -29.59 29.36 9.32
N TYR A 669 -29.19 28.87 10.50
CA TYR A 669 -29.50 29.47 11.80
C TYR A 669 -28.55 29.04 12.89
N GLY A 670 -28.38 29.88 13.89
CA GLY A 670 -27.65 29.60 15.11
C GLY A 670 -28.52 29.65 16.37
N PRO A 671 -27.97 29.43 17.57
CA PRO A 671 -28.75 29.47 18.80
C PRO A 671 -29.28 30.87 19.17
N ASP A 672 -28.75 31.90 18.58
CA ASP A 672 -29.19 33.30 18.84
C ASP A 672 -30.19 33.83 17.79
N ASP A 673 -30.47 33.07 16.74
CA ASP A 673 -31.43 33.39 15.70
C ASP A 673 -32.86 32.99 16.10
N ASP A 674 -33.84 33.29 15.21
CA ASP A 674 -35.20 32.75 15.28
C ASP A 674 -35.21 31.27 14.84
N ILE A 675 -34.94 30.38 15.80
CA ILE A 675 -34.77 28.93 15.57
C ILE A 675 -36.06 28.33 15.04
N PHE A 676 -37.23 28.72 15.59
CA PHE A 676 -38.48 28.08 15.24
C PHE A 676 -38.90 28.42 13.82
N GLU A 677 -38.76 29.66 13.41
CA GLU A 677 -39.08 30.07 12.04
C GLU A 677 -38.10 29.42 11.03
N ALA A 678 -36.81 29.36 11.35
CA ALA A 678 -35.83 28.68 10.50
C ALA A 678 -36.15 27.18 10.35
N LYS A 679 -36.51 26.50 11.45
CA LYS A 679 -36.91 25.08 11.41
C LYS A 679 -38.18 24.86 10.65
N ARG A 680 -39.16 25.76 10.74
CA ARG A 680 -40.43 25.69 9.95
C ARG A 680 -40.15 25.78 8.45
N ILE A 681 -39.31 26.71 8.02
CA ILE A 681 -38.88 26.84 6.61
C ILE A 681 -38.21 25.56 6.10
N ASN A 682 -37.21 25.06 6.83
CA ASN A 682 -36.50 23.84 6.47
C ASN A 682 -37.43 22.61 6.48
N ARG A 683 -38.39 22.54 7.44
CA ARG A 683 -39.38 21.45 7.54
C ARG A 683 -40.31 21.42 6.34
N VAL A 684 -40.88 22.58 5.95
CA VAL A 684 -41.77 22.68 4.77
C VAL A 684 -41.05 22.21 3.51
N GLU A 685 -39.77 22.59 3.34
CA GLU A 685 -38.99 22.13 2.19
C GLU A 685 -38.70 20.63 2.25
N PHE A 686 -38.30 20.11 3.41
CA PHE A 686 -38.09 18.68 3.62
C PHE A 686 -39.36 17.87 3.31
N GLN A 687 -40.55 18.32 3.82
CA GLN A 687 -41.83 17.68 3.57
C GLN A 687 -42.18 17.65 2.08
N LYS A 688 -41.98 18.76 1.36
CA LYS A 688 -42.19 18.83 -0.10
C LYS A 688 -41.31 17.87 -0.87
N ARG A 689 -40.02 17.80 -0.51
CA ARG A 689 -39.08 16.91 -1.20
C ARG A 689 -39.32 15.44 -0.94
N THR A 690 -39.82 15.11 0.24
CA THR A 690 -39.98 13.71 0.67
C THR A 690 -41.43 13.21 0.49
N GLY A 691 -42.38 14.08 0.16
CA GLY A 691 -43.79 13.69 0.01
C GLY A 691 -44.52 13.49 1.35
N LEU A 692 -43.98 13.98 2.48
CA LEU A 692 -44.75 14.14 3.70
C LEU A 692 -45.87 15.17 3.51
N ILE A 693 -46.96 15.01 4.24
CA ILE A 693 -48.03 16.04 4.30
C ILE A 693 -47.38 17.34 4.79
N VAL A 694 -47.51 18.42 4.00
CA VAL A 694 -46.95 19.72 4.35
C VAL A 694 -47.70 20.28 5.55
N ASN A 695 -47.08 20.24 6.70
CA ASN A 695 -47.53 20.82 7.96
C ASN A 695 -46.31 21.39 8.71
N PRO A 696 -46.11 22.72 8.72
CA PRO A 696 -44.96 23.35 9.38
C PRO A 696 -44.92 23.13 10.90
N ASP A 697 -46.08 22.82 11.51
CA ASP A 697 -46.22 22.65 12.95
C ASP A 697 -46.21 21.18 13.40
N ALA A 698 -46.10 20.24 12.46
CA ALA A 698 -46.00 18.82 12.79
C ALA A 698 -44.78 18.52 13.72
N ILE A 699 -44.98 17.59 14.64
CA ILE A 699 -43.88 17.02 15.44
C ILE A 699 -43.20 15.99 14.55
N LEU A 700 -42.02 16.36 14.01
CA LEU A 700 -41.30 15.50 13.11
C LEU A 700 -40.22 14.72 13.85
N PHE A 701 -40.43 13.41 13.96
CA PHE A 701 -39.42 12.45 14.40
C PHE A 701 -38.55 12.05 13.22
N TYR A 702 -37.23 12.12 13.40
CA TYR A 702 -36.27 11.88 12.36
C TYR A 702 -35.25 10.79 12.74
N TRP A 703 -35.13 9.77 11.87
CA TRP A 703 -34.21 8.65 12.05
C TRP A 703 -33.19 8.56 10.90
N PRO A 704 -32.03 9.20 11.01
CA PRO A 704 -30.93 9.13 10.03
C PRO A 704 -29.96 8.01 10.37
N SER A 705 -30.30 6.76 10.06
CA SER A 705 -29.48 5.62 10.46
C SER A 705 -29.44 4.53 9.39
N ARG A 706 -28.40 3.70 9.43
CA ARG A 706 -28.37 2.47 8.65
C ARG A 706 -29.49 1.54 9.12
N LEU A 707 -30.08 0.82 8.16
CA LEU A 707 -31.08 -0.20 8.48
C LEU A 707 -30.37 -1.50 8.83
N ASP A 708 -29.76 -1.54 10.02
CA ASP A 708 -29.00 -2.66 10.54
C ASP A 708 -29.81 -3.35 11.65
N PRO A 709 -30.40 -4.52 11.40
CA PRO A 709 -31.24 -5.21 12.39
C PRO A 709 -30.42 -5.71 13.59
N SER A 710 -29.15 -6.00 13.40
CA SER A 710 -28.29 -6.50 14.47
C SER A 710 -27.88 -5.43 15.48
N GLN A 711 -27.95 -4.15 15.09
CA GLN A 711 -27.48 -3.04 15.92
C GLN A 711 -28.55 -1.96 16.14
N LYS A 712 -29.25 -1.54 15.09
CA LYS A 712 -30.04 -0.29 15.10
C LYS A 712 -31.50 -0.47 15.51
N GLY A 713 -31.98 -1.71 15.62
CA GLY A 713 -33.35 -2.02 16.08
C GLY A 713 -34.44 -1.57 15.10
N VAL A 714 -34.21 -1.75 13.82
CA VAL A 714 -35.14 -1.34 12.76
C VAL A 714 -36.50 -2.03 12.89
N GLU A 715 -36.53 -3.28 13.35
CA GLU A 715 -37.73 -4.05 13.57
C GLU A 715 -38.62 -3.43 14.65
N ILE A 716 -38.02 -2.82 15.67
CA ILE A 716 -38.76 -2.13 16.74
C ILE A 716 -39.49 -0.92 16.16
N LEU A 717 -38.82 -0.19 15.25
CA LEU A 717 -39.44 0.94 14.57
C LEU A 717 -40.55 0.49 13.61
N GLU A 718 -40.35 -0.56 12.83
CA GLU A 718 -41.33 -1.14 11.90
C GLU A 718 -42.62 -1.53 12.60
N ASP A 719 -42.53 -2.09 13.83
CA ASP A 719 -43.71 -2.49 14.61
C ASP A 719 -44.56 -1.31 15.08
N ILE A 720 -43.95 -0.17 15.46
CA ILE A 720 -44.69 0.92 16.10
C ILE A 720 -44.97 2.12 15.18
N ALA A 721 -44.18 2.37 14.13
CA ALA A 721 -44.23 3.63 13.39
C ALA A 721 -45.62 4.00 12.87
N PHE A 722 -46.32 3.05 12.25
CA PHE A 722 -47.67 3.27 11.71
C PHE A 722 -48.70 3.54 12.82
N LYS A 723 -48.71 2.71 13.87
CA LYS A 723 -49.65 2.84 15.00
C LYS A 723 -49.45 4.16 15.74
N PHE A 724 -48.20 4.56 15.97
CA PHE A 724 -47.81 5.80 16.64
C PHE A 724 -48.29 7.04 15.88
N CYS A 725 -48.14 7.07 14.56
CA CYS A 725 -48.65 8.17 13.72
C CYS A 725 -50.16 8.22 13.59
N ILE A 726 -50.88 7.09 13.78
CA ILE A 726 -52.36 7.09 13.84
C ILE A 726 -52.85 7.67 15.16
N GLU A 727 -52.26 7.24 16.29
CA GLU A 727 -52.66 7.70 17.62
C GLU A 727 -52.32 9.18 17.85
N HIS A 728 -51.21 9.64 17.26
CA HIS A 728 -50.76 11.03 17.35
C HIS A 728 -50.93 11.72 15.98
N GLY A 729 -52.06 12.35 15.72
CA GLY A 729 -52.44 12.95 14.44
C GLY A 729 -51.50 14.07 13.96
N ASP A 730 -50.78 14.75 14.85
CA ASP A 730 -49.81 15.82 14.64
C ASP A 730 -48.37 15.33 14.48
N VAL A 731 -48.16 14.02 14.53
CA VAL A 731 -46.82 13.41 14.41
C VAL A 731 -46.55 12.95 12.98
N GLN A 732 -45.31 13.16 12.55
CA GLN A 732 -44.74 12.62 11.31
C GLN A 732 -43.44 11.89 11.62
N ILE A 733 -43.10 10.86 10.85
CA ILE A 733 -41.84 10.11 11.00
C ILE A 733 -41.10 10.10 9.64
N ALA A 734 -39.87 10.50 9.64
CA ALA A 734 -39.01 10.43 8.46
C ALA A 734 -37.80 9.53 8.74
N ILE A 735 -37.54 8.60 7.84
CA ILE A 735 -36.46 7.65 7.88
C ILE A 735 -35.57 7.86 6.65
N VAL A 736 -34.28 8.18 6.86
CA VAL A 736 -33.28 8.35 5.79
C VAL A 736 -32.12 7.44 6.08
N GLY A 737 -32.01 6.33 5.35
CA GLY A 737 -30.97 5.35 5.58
C GLY A 737 -31.02 4.21 4.56
N SER A 738 -29.97 3.43 4.47
CA SER A 738 -29.88 2.28 3.55
C SER A 738 -29.60 0.99 4.31
N GLY A 739 -30.03 -0.12 3.74
CA GLY A 739 -29.75 -1.46 4.24
C GLY A 739 -28.25 -1.77 4.27
N VAL A 740 -27.87 -2.81 4.99
CA VAL A 740 -26.50 -3.29 5.10
C VAL A 740 -26.25 -4.39 4.06
N GLY A 741 -25.22 -4.27 3.27
CA GLY A 741 -24.90 -5.25 2.24
C GLY A 741 -25.93 -5.25 1.09
N ASN A 742 -26.37 -6.44 0.70
CA ASN A 742 -27.38 -6.63 -0.37
C ASN A 742 -28.79 -6.89 0.15
N ASP A 743 -29.00 -6.88 1.47
CA ASP A 743 -30.31 -7.10 2.06
C ASP A 743 -31.15 -5.83 1.94
N ARG A 744 -32.32 -5.95 1.28
CA ARG A 744 -33.30 -4.88 1.07
C ARG A 744 -34.61 -5.10 1.81
N THR A 745 -34.69 -6.10 2.65
CA THR A 745 -35.93 -6.51 3.34
C THR A 745 -36.52 -5.36 4.14
N HIS A 746 -35.73 -4.66 4.96
CA HIS A 746 -36.18 -3.55 5.78
C HIS A 746 -36.51 -2.31 4.95
N GLU A 747 -35.82 -2.08 3.84
CA GLU A 747 -36.15 -1.01 2.89
C GLU A 747 -37.57 -1.21 2.29
N GLU A 748 -37.92 -2.46 1.92
CA GLU A 748 -39.21 -2.80 1.36
C GLU A 748 -40.33 -2.73 2.42
N ILE A 749 -40.08 -3.15 3.67
CA ILE A 749 -41.03 -3.07 4.77
C ILE A 749 -41.33 -1.61 5.08
N LEU A 750 -40.31 -0.78 5.30
CA LEU A 750 -40.46 0.65 5.57
C LEU A 750 -41.15 1.40 4.40
N GLY A 751 -40.86 1.02 3.14
CA GLY A 751 -41.52 1.55 1.97
C GLY A 751 -43.01 1.25 1.96
N ARG A 752 -43.44 0.05 2.36
CA ARG A 752 -44.85 -0.33 2.51
C ARG A 752 -45.53 0.43 3.64
N ILE A 753 -44.87 0.56 4.80
CA ILE A 753 -45.38 1.35 5.95
C ILE A 753 -45.56 2.83 5.54
N ALA A 754 -44.57 3.41 4.84
CA ALA A 754 -44.64 4.77 4.35
C ALA A 754 -45.81 4.97 3.39
N TRP A 755 -45.97 4.07 2.41
CA TRP A 755 -47.12 4.12 1.48
C TRP A 755 -48.45 4.02 2.20
N ALA A 756 -48.62 3.11 3.15
CA ALA A 756 -49.86 2.90 3.91
C ALA A 756 -50.19 4.10 4.81
N SER A 757 -49.20 4.88 5.21
CA SER A 757 -49.38 6.04 6.10
C SER A 757 -50.07 7.25 5.45
N GLY A 758 -50.22 7.24 4.11
CA GLY A 758 -50.83 8.38 3.38
C GLY A 758 -50.02 9.69 3.53
N GLY A 759 -48.71 9.62 3.65
CA GLY A 759 -47.81 10.79 3.74
C GLY A 759 -47.54 11.29 5.17
N LYS A 760 -47.81 10.48 6.20
CA LYS A 760 -47.35 10.75 7.57
C LYS A 760 -45.99 10.15 7.87
N ILE A 761 -45.60 9.08 7.17
CA ILE A 761 -44.30 8.41 7.28
C ILE A 761 -43.67 8.40 5.92
N VAL A 762 -42.34 8.64 5.86
CA VAL A 762 -41.56 8.50 4.64
C VAL A 762 -40.28 7.72 4.92
N TYR A 763 -39.87 6.96 3.92
CA TYR A 763 -38.60 6.28 3.85
C TYR A 763 -37.85 6.70 2.58
N TYR A 764 -36.57 7.03 2.75
CA TYR A 764 -35.65 7.31 1.66
C TYR A 764 -34.31 6.60 1.87
N PRO A 765 -33.67 6.05 0.82
CA PRO A 765 -32.29 5.63 0.87
C PRO A 765 -31.39 6.80 1.28
N PHE A 766 -30.22 6.48 1.83
CA PHE A 766 -29.28 7.51 2.27
C PHE A 766 -28.97 8.52 1.17
N SER A 767 -29.16 9.78 1.49
CA SER A 767 -28.75 10.95 0.71
C SER A 767 -28.19 11.99 1.68
N GLU A 768 -26.99 12.51 1.43
CA GLU A 768 -26.36 13.51 2.30
C GLU A 768 -27.24 14.77 2.40
N GLU A 769 -27.78 15.22 1.26
CA GLU A 769 -28.70 16.37 1.18
C GLU A 769 -29.95 16.17 2.04
N LEU A 770 -30.66 15.06 1.86
CA LEU A 770 -31.86 14.76 2.65
C LEU A 770 -31.51 14.50 4.12
N SER A 771 -30.34 13.90 4.39
CA SER A 771 -29.91 13.66 5.76
C SER A 771 -29.73 14.97 6.52
N MET A 772 -29.03 15.94 5.95
CA MET A 772 -28.78 17.23 6.60
C MET A 772 -30.01 18.10 6.70
N LEU A 773 -30.83 18.14 5.64
CA LEU A 773 -32.11 18.88 5.67
C LEU A 773 -33.11 18.25 6.67
N GLY A 774 -33.07 16.92 6.85
CA GLY A 774 -33.83 16.20 7.85
C GLY A 774 -33.52 16.64 9.28
N TYR A 775 -32.23 16.79 9.64
CA TYR A 775 -31.84 17.36 10.94
C TYR A 775 -32.37 18.79 11.14
N ALA A 776 -32.29 19.62 10.12
CA ALA A 776 -32.80 20.99 10.18
C ALA A 776 -34.34 21.06 10.34
N ALA A 777 -35.04 20.07 9.78
CA ALA A 777 -36.50 19.95 9.86
C ALA A 777 -36.99 19.31 11.18
N ALA A 778 -36.23 18.43 11.80
CA ALA A 778 -36.66 17.56 12.89
C ALA A 778 -37.06 18.33 14.16
N SER A 779 -38.11 17.85 14.82
CA SER A 779 -38.41 18.19 16.22
C SER A 779 -37.61 17.33 17.19
N ASP A 780 -37.48 16.04 16.88
CA ASP A 780 -36.77 15.05 17.67
C ASP A 780 -35.99 14.13 16.73
N VAL A 781 -34.75 13.75 17.16
CA VAL A 781 -33.98 12.68 16.56
C VAL A 781 -34.00 11.47 17.48
N PHE A 782 -34.26 10.28 16.92
CA PHE A 782 -34.42 9.12 17.77
C PHE A 782 -33.63 7.90 17.32
N GLY A 783 -33.37 6.98 18.25
CA GLY A 783 -32.65 5.74 17.99
C GLY A 783 -33.01 4.64 18.99
N CYS A 784 -33.25 3.43 18.47
CA CYS A 784 -33.55 2.26 19.27
C CYS A 784 -32.44 1.21 19.25
N SER A 785 -31.19 1.64 19.18
CA SER A 785 -30.03 0.76 19.05
C SER A 785 -29.91 -0.26 20.21
N LEU A 786 -29.59 -1.52 19.85
CA LEU A 786 -29.27 -2.55 20.83
C LEU A 786 -28.00 -2.21 21.61
N TYR A 787 -27.01 -1.68 20.92
CA TYR A 787 -25.78 -1.09 21.45
C TYR A 787 -25.32 0.06 20.56
N GLU A 788 -24.67 1.04 21.16
CA GLU A 788 -24.22 2.23 20.43
C GLU A 788 -22.87 2.70 20.93
N PRO A 789 -21.76 2.46 20.18
CA PRO A 789 -20.44 2.85 20.65
C PRO A 789 -20.29 4.35 20.92
N CYS A 790 -20.77 5.20 20.03
CA CYS A 790 -20.76 6.65 20.18
C CYS A 790 -22.16 7.27 20.05
N GLY A 791 -22.84 7.02 18.89
CA GLY A 791 -24.13 7.66 18.57
C GLY A 791 -23.98 9.15 18.27
N GLN A 792 -23.79 9.52 17.02
CA GLN A 792 -23.67 10.93 16.64
C GLN A 792 -25.01 11.60 16.33
N ILE A 793 -26.08 10.84 16.12
CA ILE A 793 -27.38 11.40 15.74
C ILE A 793 -27.96 12.37 16.78
N ASP A 794 -27.78 12.06 18.05
CA ASP A 794 -28.18 12.90 19.17
C ASP A 794 -27.36 14.19 19.25
N GLN A 795 -26.05 14.11 19.06
CA GLN A 795 -25.16 15.30 19.04
C GLN A 795 -25.55 16.24 17.91
N ILE A 796 -25.67 15.71 16.67
CA ILE A 796 -26.05 16.50 15.51
C ILE A 796 -27.50 17.05 15.67
N GLY A 797 -28.43 16.22 16.17
CA GLY A 797 -29.78 16.66 16.45
C GLY A 797 -29.83 17.85 17.42
N ASN A 798 -29.10 17.76 18.53
CA ASN A 798 -29.00 18.85 19.50
C ASN A 798 -28.34 20.11 18.91
N LEU A 799 -27.33 20.00 18.08
CA LEU A 799 -26.73 21.13 17.36
C LEU A 799 -27.76 21.82 16.44
N PHE A 800 -28.66 21.06 15.81
CA PHE A 800 -29.75 21.55 14.97
C PHE A 800 -31.01 21.95 15.76
N GLY A 801 -30.97 21.92 17.10
CA GLY A 801 -32.10 22.28 17.93
C GLY A 801 -33.25 21.28 17.87
N ALA A 802 -32.95 20.02 17.78
CA ALA A 802 -33.86 18.91 18.02
C ALA A 802 -33.57 18.27 19.41
N THR A 803 -34.61 17.76 20.06
CA THR A 803 -34.38 16.85 21.20
C THR A 803 -33.91 15.46 20.72
N ALA A 804 -33.49 14.62 21.62
CA ALA A 804 -32.98 13.29 21.26
C ALA A 804 -33.70 12.22 22.10
N THR A 805 -34.42 11.29 21.46
CA THR A 805 -35.08 10.16 22.10
C THR A 805 -34.37 8.86 21.76
N ASN A 806 -33.59 8.32 22.70
CA ASN A 806 -32.77 7.18 22.42
C ASN A 806 -32.81 6.14 23.54
N ARG A 807 -32.43 4.90 23.18
CA ARG A 807 -32.24 3.85 24.18
C ARG A 807 -31.04 4.15 25.09
N ASP A 808 -31.19 3.87 26.38
CA ASP A 808 -30.16 4.08 27.41
C ASP A 808 -29.06 3.02 27.33
N THR A 809 -28.13 3.23 26.37
CA THR A 809 -26.98 2.35 26.11
C THR A 809 -25.81 3.12 25.52
N GLY A 810 -24.58 2.68 25.79
CA GLY A 810 -23.34 3.18 25.22
C GLY A 810 -23.27 4.71 25.17
N GLY A 811 -22.87 5.25 24.01
CA GLY A 811 -22.70 6.70 23.83
C GLY A 811 -23.96 7.53 24.03
N TYR A 812 -25.16 6.98 23.88
CA TYR A 812 -26.41 7.68 24.21
C TYR A 812 -26.53 7.94 25.73
N HIS A 813 -26.15 6.95 26.54
CA HIS A 813 -26.10 7.12 28.00
C HIS A 813 -25.16 8.26 28.42
N ASP A 814 -24.01 8.38 27.76
CA ASP A 814 -23.00 9.39 28.10
C ASP A 814 -23.47 10.83 27.83
N LYS A 815 -24.34 11.01 26.85
CA LYS A 815 -24.67 12.33 26.28
C LYS A 815 -26.09 12.81 26.57
N ILE A 816 -27.07 11.89 26.61
CA ILE A 816 -28.46 12.25 26.81
C ILE A 816 -28.76 12.24 28.30
N ARG A 817 -29.34 13.34 28.75
CA ARG A 817 -29.91 13.48 30.09
C ARG A 817 -31.39 13.79 29.94
N GLU A 818 -32.18 13.19 30.81
CA GLU A 818 -33.61 13.41 30.87
C GLU A 818 -33.93 14.89 30.96
N LEU A 819 -34.82 15.37 30.06
CA LEU A 819 -35.25 16.75 30.03
C LEU A 819 -36.17 16.98 31.24
N ARG A 820 -35.79 17.90 32.14
CA ARG A 820 -36.54 18.28 33.35
C ARG A 820 -36.61 19.78 33.43
N LEU A 821 -37.81 20.30 33.66
CA LEU A 821 -38.10 21.74 33.59
C LEU A 821 -38.47 22.28 34.98
N ALA A 822 -38.02 23.50 35.26
CA ALA A 822 -38.43 24.23 36.46
C ALA A 822 -39.95 24.43 36.55
N THR A 823 -40.60 24.59 35.43
CA THR A 823 -42.08 24.63 35.31
C THR A 823 -42.77 23.35 35.80
N ASP A 824 -42.07 22.23 35.89
CA ASP A 824 -42.54 20.93 36.36
C ASP A 824 -42.12 20.65 37.80
N GLY A 825 -41.61 21.66 38.51
CA GLY A 825 -41.20 21.56 39.92
C GLY A 825 -39.76 21.08 40.13
N PHE A 826 -38.93 21.04 39.09
CA PHE A 826 -37.51 20.78 39.22
C PHE A 826 -36.73 22.05 39.62
N PRO A 827 -35.56 21.92 40.29
CA PRO A 827 -34.78 23.10 40.76
C PRO A 827 -34.34 24.04 39.62
N GLN A 828 -34.07 23.48 38.45
CA GLN A 828 -33.62 24.21 37.26
C GLN A 828 -33.92 23.41 35.99
N ASP A 829 -33.89 24.09 34.84
CA ASP A 829 -34.00 23.46 33.54
C ASP A 829 -32.70 22.70 33.20
N VAL A 830 -32.81 21.39 32.97
CA VAL A 830 -31.68 20.50 32.63
C VAL A 830 -32.09 19.47 31.59
N GLY A 831 -31.09 18.85 30.94
CA GLY A 831 -31.29 17.74 30.03
C GLY A 831 -31.52 18.18 28.59
N ASN A 832 -31.43 17.23 27.68
CA ASN A 832 -31.40 17.48 26.25
C ASN A 832 -32.23 16.47 25.43
N GLY A 833 -32.91 15.53 26.10
CA GLY A 833 -33.65 14.49 25.44
C GLY A 833 -34.35 13.54 26.39
N PHE A 834 -34.67 12.35 25.89
CA PHE A 834 -35.46 11.34 26.62
C PHE A 834 -34.78 9.97 26.45
N LEU A 835 -34.60 9.26 27.57
CA LEU A 835 -34.03 7.91 27.56
C LEU A 835 -35.12 6.87 27.86
N PHE A 836 -35.02 5.71 27.22
CA PHE A 836 -35.77 4.51 27.52
C PHE A 836 -34.84 3.31 27.66
N ARG A 837 -35.21 2.32 28.48
CA ARG A 837 -34.29 1.20 28.82
C ARG A 837 -34.55 -0.06 28.03
N ASP A 838 -35.84 -0.41 27.88
CA ASP A 838 -36.21 -1.69 27.30
C ASP A 838 -35.98 -1.73 25.80
N TYR A 839 -35.36 -2.81 25.33
CA TYR A 839 -35.08 -2.99 23.89
C TYR A 839 -36.28 -3.68 23.23
N ASP A 840 -37.38 -2.97 23.19
CA ASP A 840 -38.66 -3.42 22.58
C ASP A 840 -39.54 -2.25 22.11
N SER A 841 -40.67 -2.57 21.48
CA SER A 841 -41.65 -1.63 20.98
C SER A 841 -42.23 -0.75 22.06
N GLY A 842 -42.42 -1.29 23.28
CA GLY A 842 -42.95 -0.55 24.43
C GLY A 842 -41.98 0.51 24.94
N GLY A 843 -40.71 0.18 25.01
CA GLY A 843 -39.65 1.11 25.40
C GLY A 843 -39.53 2.29 24.43
N LEU A 844 -39.50 2.02 23.11
CA LEU A 844 -39.42 3.08 22.10
C LEU A 844 -40.70 3.96 22.15
N TRP A 845 -41.88 3.34 22.25
CA TRP A 845 -43.15 4.07 22.38
C TRP A 845 -43.12 5.01 23.59
N TYR A 846 -42.72 4.52 24.76
CA TYR A 846 -42.58 5.30 25.97
C TYR A 846 -41.67 6.52 25.80
N GLY A 847 -40.50 6.33 25.19
CA GLY A 847 -39.58 7.43 24.91
C GLY A 847 -40.17 8.48 23.99
N MET A 848 -40.76 8.05 22.85
CA MET A 848 -41.43 8.95 21.88
C MET A 848 -42.59 9.69 22.49
N GLU A 849 -43.39 9.05 23.37
CA GLU A 849 -44.50 9.70 24.07
C GLU A 849 -44.04 10.88 24.94
N LYS A 850 -42.91 10.72 25.67
CA LYS A 850 -42.35 11.81 26.46
C LYS A 850 -41.92 12.99 25.59
N SER A 851 -41.35 12.71 24.42
CA SER A 851 -40.96 13.72 23.45
C SER A 851 -42.20 14.46 22.88
N VAL A 852 -43.27 13.74 22.53
CA VAL A 852 -44.56 14.34 22.09
C VAL A 852 -45.12 15.28 23.17
N GLN A 853 -45.12 14.85 24.44
CA GLN A 853 -45.59 15.68 25.56
C GLN A 853 -44.81 16.98 25.68
N PHE A 854 -43.46 16.95 25.50
CA PHE A 854 -42.63 18.16 25.48
C PHE A 854 -42.96 19.04 24.27
N HIS A 855 -43.03 18.47 23.08
CA HIS A 855 -43.25 19.23 21.85
C HIS A 855 -44.67 19.80 21.70
N ARG A 856 -45.63 19.35 22.48
CA ARG A 856 -47.00 19.94 22.59
C ARG A 856 -47.06 21.09 23.57
N ARG A 857 -46.01 21.40 24.33
CA ARG A 857 -45.96 22.57 25.22
C ARG A 857 -45.95 23.89 24.42
N PRO A 858 -46.38 25.00 25.03
CA PRO A 858 -46.33 26.31 24.38
C PRO A 858 -44.93 26.69 23.91
N ALA A 859 -44.82 27.52 22.88
CA ALA A 859 -43.56 27.96 22.32
C ALA A 859 -42.67 28.67 23.34
N GLU A 860 -43.27 29.45 24.25
CA GLU A 860 -42.58 30.18 25.36
C GLU A 860 -41.87 29.23 26.33
N VAL A 861 -42.29 27.98 26.43
CA VAL A 861 -41.63 26.94 27.25
C VAL A 861 -40.56 26.21 26.43
N ARG A 862 -40.89 25.87 25.18
CA ARG A 862 -40.01 25.07 24.32
C ARG A 862 -38.76 25.84 23.81
N GLU A 863 -38.96 27.08 23.36
CA GLU A 863 -37.92 27.86 22.69
C GLU A 863 -36.67 28.09 23.58
N PRO A 864 -36.82 28.51 24.85
CA PRO A 864 -35.66 28.66 25.73
C PRO A 864 -34.87 27.35 25.93
N GLN A 865 -35.61 26.21 25.97
CA GLN A 865 -34.98 24.89 26.15
C GLN A 865 -34.21 24.47 24.89
N ILE A 866 -34.79 24.62 23.70
CA ILE A 866 -34.13 24.30 22.43
C ILE A 866 -32.87 25.16 22.27
N ARG A 867 -32.97 26.45 22.57
CA ARG A 867 -31.82 27.40 22.54
C ARG A 867 -30.68 26.97 23.51
N ARG A 868 -31.08 26.57 24.74
CA ARG A 868 -30.13 26.07 25.75
C ARG A 868 -29.43 24.77 25.25
N ILE A 869 -30.21 23.80 24.73
CA ILE A 869 -29.73 22.54 24.19
C ILE A 869 -28.71 22.79 23.07
N MET A 870 -29.00 23.71 22.16
CA MET A 870 -28.09 24.07 21.08
C MET A 870 -26.77 24.66 21.60
N LYS A 871 -26.82 25.52 22.65
CA LYS A 871 -25.62 26.12 23.24
C LYS A 871 -24.78 25.08 23.98
N GLU A 872 -25.41 24.27 24.81
CA GLU A 872 -24.73 23.19 25.55
C GLU A 872 -24.11 22.14 24.62
N ALA A 873 -24.75 21.82 23.49
CA ALA A 873 -24.20 20.89 22.50
C ALA A 873 -22.90 21.43 21.87
N ARG A 874 -22.82 22.73 21.59
CA ARG A 874 -21.63 23.38 21.05
C ARG A 874 -20.46 23.38 22.02
N GLU A 875 -20.73 23.53 23.30
CA GLU A 875 -19.68 23.52 24.35
C GLU A 875 -19.17 22.10 24.57
N LYS A 876 -20.08 21.12 24.70
CA LYS A 876 -19.73 19.74 25.06
C LYS A 876 -19.12 18.94 23.91
N TYR A 877 -19.63 19.11 22.71
CA TYR A 877 -19.27 18.28 21.55
C TYR A 877 -18.45 19.05 20.53
N SER A 878 -17.64 20.02 20.99
CA SER A 878 -16.81 20.82 20.11
C SER A 878 -15.65 19.99 19.53
N LEU A 879 -15.34 20.24 18.26
CA LEU A 879 -14.16 19.68 17.60
C LEU A 879 -12.89 19.98 18.40
N ASP A 880 -12.78 21.19 18.96
CA ASP A 880 -11.63 21.61 19.77
C ASP A 880 -11.44 20.73 21.02
N SER A 881 -12.53 20.39 21.72
CA SER A 881 -12.47 19.52 22.90
C SER A 881 -11.97 18.12 22.53
N MET A 882 -12.47 17.55 21.43
CA MET A 882 -12.02 16.25 20.92
C MET A 882 -10.54 16.27 20.55
N VAL A 883 -10.12 17.26 19.73
CA VAL A 883 -8.74 17.38 19.27
C VAL A 883 -7.77 17.58 20.43
N ASN A 884 -8.10 18.45 21.41
CA ASN A 884 -7.27 18.65 22.59
C ASN A 884 -7.12 17.37 23.43
N SER A 885 -8.19 16.57 23.52
CA SER A 885 -8.13 15.27 24.20
C SER A 885 -7.18 14.31 23.50
N TYR A 886 -7.21 14.24 22.16
CA TYR A 886 -6.25 13.42 21.39
C TYR A 886 -4.82 13.93 21.52
N ILE A 887 -4.60 15.25 21.52
CA ILE A 887 -3.26 15.84 21.73
C ILE A 887 -2.69 15.43 23.08
N ALA A 888 -3.48 15.52 24.15
CA ALA A 888 -3.04 15.10 25.48
C ALA A 888 -2.64 13.60 25.52
N VAL A 889 -3.36 12.74 24.77
CA VAL A 889 -3.01 11.31 24.64
C VAL A 889 -1.73 11.12 23.84
N TYR A 890 -1.55 11.84 22.74
CA TYR A 890 -0.31 11.76 21.95
C TYR A 890 0.89 12.29 22.74
N GLU A 891 0.75 13.37 23.50
CA GLU A 891 1.79 13.86 24.41
C GLU A 891 2.16 12.82 25.46
N ARG A 892 1.16 12.14 26.04
CA ARG A 892 1.39 11.01 26.96
C ARG A 892 2.20 9.90 26.29
N LEU A 893 1.89 9.55 25.04
CA LEU A 893 2.63 8.57 24.23
C LEU A 893 4.04 9.07 23.84
N ASN A 894 4.23 10.36 23.73
CA ASN A 894 5.51 11.04 23.48
C ASN A 894 6.36 11.22 24.75
N GLY A 895 6.04 10.53 25.84
CA GLY A 895 6.77 10.64 27.11
C GLY A 895 6.51 11.96 27.85
N GLY A 896 5.36 12.57 27.67
CA GLY A 896 4.95 13.84 28.29
C GLY A 896 5.53 15.08 27.60
N LYS A 897 6.11 14.95 26.41
CA LYS A 897 6.66 16.08 25.64
C LYS A 897 5.65 16.57 24.62
N PRO A 898 5.59 17.89 24.35
CA PRO A 898 4.78 18.44 23.26
C PRO A 898 5.13 17.81 21.90
N LEU A 899 4.15 17.77 20.98
CA LEU A 899 4.33 17.26 19.62
C LEU A 899 4.83 18.34 18.64
N ALA A 900 4.48 19.60 18.88
CA ALA A 900 4.78 20.74 18.01
C ALA A 900 5.91 21.64 18.58
#